data_fb2c9e5dbc2d6e3b792de722d61b6fcf
#
_entry.id   fb2c9e5dbc2d6e3b792de722d61b6fcf
#
_cell.length_a   1.000
_cell.length_b   1.000
_cell.length_c   1.000
_cell.angle_alpha   90.00
_cell.angle_beta   90.00
_cell.angle_gamma   90.00
#
_symmetry.space_group_name_H-M   'P 1'
#
loop_
_entity.id
_entity.type
_entity.pdbx_description
1 polymer ?
#
loop_
_entity_poly.entity_id
_entity_poly.type
_entity_poly.pdbx_seq_one_letter_code
_entity_poly.pdbx_strand_id
1 'polypeptide(L)'
;MSIRVTERSLYPPLSGYLKELGFNSVSEIKDNSGQLDILAIKEEKKFVIEVKIGDPQEKIIKGLEQALKYAKDNNTNNVIVINFPDSIRTVDISTLDAKTLTTVTNTFSAHEFLIESKDVCPKLLFDELNDLILTKRKINDVDVNLVIRAISEAINQINNTLRNLNKKDIDNLIKLITGKLDLFLALSELKKEEEIQNMTLNLISYLLVNQMLFYHIFSKKSQRIPELTRIHTLHDLKIQFNNITKIDYKSIYQIDVLSRLPENTKIISSLNLIIDLFEIVKPEFVEHDLIGRLFHDLLPYETRKILAAFYTNPVAADILAGLCINSSKDKVIDPACGSGTLLVSAYKEKLRLDEEKTNKTELHHYFVEEEITAIDIMPFAAHLTAINLSSMNIETPSDNLNVGVMDSLSLSNKLKNKNVYKMEEFSRELQTTIDLFGKGTQTALSNYTSTESSGAVTADSKGSGFKIRKNSFDTVIANPPFSDREKMPNDYLKVLNSYSELTDKCGSQINLWGYFLALNELLLKKNGVFGFIIPINIFRGVATQKIREYLLNNYTIQYVVKTGKNTAFSEKASLRDIIIVAKRKAPKPSSKFKFVIINEDLHDLTFLDAINISKYIKEEILVTGLNIDMIELRHQVLFDNIDNLMPIFGLMNTKSSKILGEFNNVIQQKIGHLLKKMDKKIALEGFRPVPAGSNDLLFITNNFKENRIKKAFLTLKEETKNEVTAVIKDLPDKEFIFPKNILIKSMRTGTDVNSMNIEDKLDYIITQPTDDYPMLLNLSKVKNKEEWSYKNYCKEINSKWTYMVTSRRFRPNSKNTFLFAFYSDTPFVPNNLFKIIRMEETEAKINTLFLNSSIGILNLILLKEQTTESYTDIQQGDLKNFDIIDINKLDEETIEDLLDLYDELKDNEFRSLVDQFTEQTKNRIKLDTKLLTILGFERKEIEALLPQVYEAISYELRNG
;
A
#
# COMPACT_ATOMS: atom_id res chain seq x y z
N MET A 1 -1.21 -32.25 41.50
CA MET A 1 -0.38 -31.24 40.78
C MET A 1 -0.20 -31.77 39.38
N SER A 2 -0.81 -31.13 38.35
CA SER A 2 -0.54 -31.48 36.97
C SER A 2 0.91 -31.08 36.65
N ILE A 3 1.75 -32.05 36.31
CA ILE A 3 3.12 -31.78 35.88
C ILE A 3 3.04 -30.98 34.56
N ARG A 4 3.49 -29.75 34.58
CA ARG A 4 3.50 -28.88 33.40
C ARG A 4 4.59 -29.32 32.42
N VAL A 5 4.25 -29.54 31.16
CA VAL A 5 5.20 -29.90 30.11
C VAL A 5 6.21 -28.74 29.90
N THR A 6 7.48 -29.11 29.91
CA THR A 6 8.61 -28.20 29.68
C THR A 6 9.34 -28.56 28.37
N GLU A 7 10.22 -27.71 27.87
CA GLU A 7 11.06 -28.00 26.69
C GLU A 7 11.77 -29.36 26.84
N ARG A 8 12.36 -29.63 28.02
CA ARG A 8 13.03 -30.88 28.30
C ARG A 8 12.16 -32.13 28.21
N SER A 9 10.87 -31.96 28.46
CA SER A 9 9.93 -33.09 28.35
C SER A 9 9.74 -33.56 26.90
N LEU A 10 10.11 -32.72 25.93
CA LEU A 10 9.96 -32.97 24.50
C LEU A 10 11.20 -33.66 23.88
N TYR A 11 12.36 -33.62 24.54
CA TYR A 11 13.58 -34.19 23.98
C TYR A 11 13.55 -35.70 23.81
N PRO A 12 13.07 -36.51 24.79
CA PRO A 12 13.06 -37.97 24.68
C PRO A 12 12.26 -38.46 23.45
N PRO A 13 11.01 -38.04 23.21
CA PRO A 13 10.26 -38.49 22.03
C PRO A 13 10.90 -38.06 20.71
N LEU A 14 11.45 -36.84 20.61
CA LEU A 14 12.15 -36.38 19.43
C LEU A 14 13.43 -37.16 19.15
N SER A 15 14.25 -37.35 20.17
CA SER A 15 15.49 -38.13 20.10
C SER A 15 15.21 -39.62 19.83
N GLY A 16 14.12 -40.16 20.40
CA GLY A 16 13.67 -41.52 20.16
C GLY A 16 13.32 -41.76 18.70
N TYR A 17 12.50 -40.88 18.10
CA TYR A 17 12.14 -40.99 16.71
C TYR A 17 13.31 -40.82 15.73
N LEU A 18 14.23 -39.91 16.02
CA LEU A 18 15.49 -39.80 15.25
C LEU A 18 16.31 -41.12 15.30
N LYS A 19 16.35 -41.82 16.44
CA LYS A 19 17.00 -43.14 16.53
C LYS A 19 16.31 -44.20 15.71
N GLU A 20 14.98 -44.18 15.65
CA GLU A 20 14.20 -45.07 14.76
C GLU A 20 14.55 -44.87 13.28
N LEU A 21 14.80 -43.61 12.86
CA LEU A 21 15.30 -43.26 11.53
C LEU A 21 16.78 -43.52 11.29
N GLY A 22 17.50 -44.11 12.26
CA GLY A 22 18.91 -44.47 12.15
C GLY A 22 19.89 -43.33 12.44
N PHE A 23 19.49 -42.27 13.11
CA PHE A 23 20.40 -41.24 13.62
C PHE A 23 21.01 -41.70 14.97
N ASN A 24 22.28 -41.38 15.16
CA ASN A 24 22.84 -41.40 16.51
C ASN A 24 22.44 -40.07 17.18
N SER A 25 21.39 -40.10 18.00
CA SER A 25 20.81 -38.93 18.65
C SER A 25 21.07 -38.96 20.14
N VAL A 26 21.60 -37.83 20.66
CA VAL A 26 21.86 -37.62 22.10
C VAL A 26 21.22 -36.28 22.49
N SER A 27 20.50 -36.28 23.63
CA SER A 27 19.93 -35.07 24.22
C SER A 27 20.67 -34.59 25.46
N GLU A 28 20.52 -33.28 25.80
CA GLU A 28 21.08 -32.68 27.01
C GLU A 28 22.61 -32.78 27.13
N ILE A 29 23.33 -32.52 26.03
CA ILE A 29 24.79 -32.53 26.03
C ILE A 29 25.30 -31.22 26.67
N LYS A 30 26.18 -31.35 27.68
CA LYS A 30 26.93 -30.20 28.21
C LYS A 30 28.21 -30.02 27.42
N ASP A 31 28.38 -28.87 26.84
CA ASP A 31 29.61 -28.42 26.19
C ASP A 31 30.15 -27.12 26.80
N ASN A 32 31.19 -26.55 26.19
CA ASN A 32 31.84 -25.34 26.72
C ASN A 32 30.92 -24.11 26.65
N SER A 33 29.86 -24.13 25.82
CA SER A 33 28.94 -23.03 25.57
C SER A 33 27.61 -23.13 26.32
N GLY A 34 27.31 -24.28 26.95
CA GLY A 34 26.10 -24.47 27.73
C GLY A 34 25.54 -25.89 27.69
N GLN A 35 24.21 -26.01 27.50
CA GLN A 35 23.51 -27.28 27.40
C GLN A 35 22.72 -27.31 26.09
N LEU A 36 23.17 -28.15 25.17
CA LEU A 36 22.54 -28.41 23.86
C LEU A 36 21.32 -29.30 24.03
N ASP A 37 20.20 -28.97 23.37
CA ASP A 37 18.96 -29.74 23.49
C ASP A 37 19.07 -31.12 22.83
N ILE A 38 19.38 -31.21 21.54
CA ILE A 38 19.58 -32.49 20.82
C ILE A 38 20.69 -32.37 19.79
N LEU A 39 21.65 -33.31 19.79
CA LEU A 39 22.60 -33.52 18.70
C LEU A 39 22.24 -34.82 17.95
N ALA A 40 21.98 -34.73 16.67
CA ALA A 40 21.67 -35.85 15.81
C ALA A 40 22.80 -36.07 14.78
N ILE A 41 23.30 -37.29 14.62
CA ILE A 41 24.40 -37.62 13.71
C ILE A 41 23.96 -38.75 12.77
N LYS A 42 24.12 -38.58 11.48
CA LYS A 42 23.87 -39.62 10.47
C LYS A 42 24.81 -39.41 9.26
N GLU A 43 25.44 -40.51 8.79
CA GLU A 43 26.42 -40.47 7.68
C GLU A 43 27.49 -39.37 7.87
N GLU A 44 28.09 -39.32 9.09
CA GLU A 44 29.10 -38.34 9.53
C GLU A 44 28.60 -36.89 9.62
N LYS A 45 27.36 -36.62 9.28
CA LYS A 45 26.74 -35.29 9.34
C LYS A 45 26.10 -35.05 10.68
N LYS A 46 26.44 -33.91 11.28
CA LYS A 46 25.92 -33.49 12.60
C LYS A 46 24.86 -32.42 12.42
N PHE A 47 23.77 -32.55 13.14
CA PHE A 47 22.64 -31.60 13.18
C PHE A 47 22.41 -31.17 14.62
N VAL A 48 22.49 -29.88 14.88
CA VAL A 48 22.14 -29.27 16.18
C VAL A 48 20.65 -28.89 16.12
N ILE A 49 19.88 -29.43 17.06
CA ILE A 49 18.43 -29.23 17.11
C ILE A 49 18.09 -28.55 18.43
N GLU A 50 17.51 -27.37 18.37
CA GLU A 50 17.00 -26.59 19.49
C GLU A 50 15.48 -26.67 19.56
N VAL A 51 14.95 -26.85 20.76
CA VAL A 51 13.51 -26.99 21.01
C VAL A 51 13.02 -25.83 21.87
N LYS A 52 11.99 -25.16 21.43
CA LYS A 52 11.37 -24.02 22.12
C LYS A 52 9.87 -24.22 22.26
N ILE A 53 9.28 -23.53 23.25
CA ILE A 53 7.82 -23.46 23.43
C ILE A 53 7.39 -22.02 23.60
N GLY A 54 6.47 -21.53 22.78
CA GLY A 54 5.88 -20.19 22.93
C GLY A 54 5.69 -19.43 21.63
N ASP A 55 5.73 -18.11 21.72
CA ASP A 55 5.55 -17.24 20.55
C ASP A 55 6.61 -17.52 19.49
N PRO A 56 6.24 -17.89 18.25
CA PRO A 56 7.19 -18.24 17.21
C PRO A 56 8.16 -17.12 16.87
N GLN A 57 7.72 -15.87 16.87
CA GLN A 57 8.55 -14.72 16.50
C GLN A 57 9.72 -14.52 17.47
N GLU A 58 9.46 -14.71 18.77
CA GLU A 58 10.50 -14.59 19.80
C GLU A 58 11.35 -15.87 19.93
N LYS A 59 10.69 -17.03 19.91
CA LYS A 59 11.33 -18.30 20.31
C LYS A 59 12.19 -18.92 19.23
N ILE A 60 11.82 -18.77 17.94
CA ILE A 60 12.67 -19.25 16.83
C ILE A 60 14.01 -18.55 16.81
N ILE A 61 14.02 -17.22 17.02
CA ILE A 61 15.25 -16.43 17.06
C ILE A 61 16.15 -16.88 18.20
N LYS A 62 15.57 -16.96 19.39
CA LYS A 62 16.34 -17.39 20.57
C LYS A 62 16.86 -18.82 20.43
N GLY A 63 16.09 -19.70 19.81
CA GLY A 63 16.51 -21.05 19.46
C GLY A 63 17.63 -21.03 18.43
N LEU A 64 17.54 -20.19 17.40
CA LEU A 64 18.58 -20.05 16.39
C LEU A 64 19.90 -19.54 16.97
N GLU A 65 19.85 -18.49 17.83
CA GLU A 65 21.05 -18.00 18.54
C GLU A 65 21.76 -19.12 19.30
N GLN A 66 20.99 -19.96 20.02
CA GLN A 66 21.52 -21.07 20.77
C GLN A 66 22.07 -22.18 19.87
N ALA A 67 21.29 -22.57 18.83
CA ALA A 67 21.69 -23.57 17.86
C ALA A 67 23.02 -23.21 17.18
N LEU A 68 23.19 -21.97 16.77
CA LEU A 68 24.41 -21.46 16.13
C LEU A 68 25.63 -21.54 17.04
N LYS A 69 25.45 -21.16 18.30
CA LYS A 69 26.50 -21.25 19.29
C LYS A 69 27.00 -22.71 19.48
N TYR A 70 26.05 -23.65 19.62
CA TYR A 70 26.35 -25.06 19.77
C TYR A 70 26.86 -25.73 18.49
N ALA A 71 26.36 -25.29 17.30
CA ALA A 71 26.84 -25.78 16.02
C ALA A 71 28.34 -25.53 15.84
N LYS A 72 28.83 -24.37 16.27
CA LYS A 72 30.25 -24.03 16.25
C LYS A 72 31.08 -24.95 17.12
N ASP A 73 30.65 -25.22 18.37
CA ASP A 73 31.36 -26.08 19.27
C ASP A 73 31.40 -27.55 18.82
N ASN A 74 30.37 -27.93 18.03
CA ASN A 74 30.27 -29.27 17.44
C ASN A 74 30.85 -29.38 16.03
N ASN A 75 31.48 -28.32 15.52
CA ASN A 75 32.06 -28.23 14.18
C ASN A 75 31.06 -28.66 13.07
N THR A 76 29.90 -28.01 13.05
CA THR A 76 28.85 -28.19 12.04
C THR A 76 28.18 -26.86 11.72
N ASN A 77 27.59 -26.77 10.53
CA ASN A 77 26.73 -25.64 10.11
C ASN A 77 25.26 -26.04 10.01
N ASN A 78 24.90 -27.28 10.35
CA ASN A 78 23.54 -27.78 10.23
C ASN A 78 22.78 -27.51 11.52
N VAL A 79 21.78 -26.64 11.46
CA VAL A 79 20.94 -26.27 12.61
C VAL A 79 19.46 -26.45 12.29
N ILE A 80 18.70 -26.88 13.28
CA ILE A 80 17.24 -27.00 13.22
C ILE A 80 16.67 -26.41 14.52
N VAL A 81 15.67 -25.54 14.40
CA VAL A 81 14.90 -25.02 15.53
C VAL A 81 13.46 -25.49 15.40
N ILE A 82 12.93 -26.10 16.46
CA ILE A 82 11.55 -26.59 16.52
C ILE A 82 10.83 -25.84 17.62
N ASN A 83 9.87 -25.00 17.27
CA ASN A 83 9.08 -24.24 18.23
C ASN A 83 7.65 -24.78 18.35
N PHE A 84 7.34 -25.33 19.50
CA PHE A 84 6.03 -25.81 19.85
C PHE A 84 5.09 -24.67 20.28
N PRO A 85 3.79 -24.74 19.97
CA PRO A 85 2.80 -23.81 20.47
C PRO A 85 2.61 -23.99 21.99
N ASP A 86 2.25 -22.93 22.70
CA ASP A 86 2.01 -22.98 24.16
C ASP A 86 0.97 -24.01 24.59
N SER A 87 0.08 -24.41 23.71
CA SER A 87 -0.93 -25.46 23.96
C SER A 87 -0.31 -26.81 24.34
N ILE A 88 0.94 -27.09 23.93
CA ILE A 88 1.64 -28.33 24.30
C ILE A 88 1.85 -28.44 25.82
N ARG A 89 1.89 -27.33 26.56
CA ARG A 89 2.13 -27.28 28.01
C ARG A 89 1.00 -27.93 28.81
N THR A 90 -0.19 -28.05 28.21
CA THR A 90 -1.40 -28.60 28.87
C THR A 90 -1.74 -30.03 28.42
N VAL A 91 -0.87 -30.63 27.61
CA VAL A 91 -1.06 -32.01 27.11
C VAL A 91 -0.87 -33.01 28.27
N ASP A 92 -1.67 -34.05 28.28
CA ASP A 92 -1.54 -35.16 29.22
C ASP A 92 -0.20 -35.91 29.00
N ILE A 93 0.56 -36.11 30.07
CA ILE A 93 1.86 -36.77 30.00
C ILE A 93 1.80 -38.15 29.37
N SER A 94 0.71 -38.88 29.57
CA SER A 94 0.49 -40.22 28.98
C SER A 94 0.40 -40.22 27.44
N THR A 95 0.06 -39.06 26.82
CA THR A 95 -0.02 -38.90 25.36
C THR A 95 1.09 -38.01 24.80
N LEU A 96 2.02 -37.57 25.66
CA LEU A 96 3.01 -36.54 25.27
C LEU A 96 3.89 -37.02 24.13
N ASP A 97 4.36 -38.27 24.13
CA ASP A 97 5.25 -38.79 23.08
C ASP A 97 4.61 -38.72 21.70
N ALA A 98 3.39 -39.22 21.57
CA ALA A 98 2.66 -39.15 20.32
C ALA A 98 2.33 -37.69 19.91
N LYS A 99 1.94 -36.86 20.88
CA LYS A 99 1.65 -35.43 20.64
C LYS A 99 2.87 -34.63 20.22
N THR A 100 4.02 -34.90 20.83
CA THR A 100 5.29 -34.25 20.44
C THR A 100 5.62 -34.48 18.98
N LEU A 101 5.42 -35.68 18.47
CA LEU A 101 5.71 -36.04 17.07
C LEU A 101 4.67 -35.55 16.07
N THR A 102 3.42 -35.36 16.49
CA THR A 102 2.30 -35.02 15.60
C THR A 102 1.77 -33.60 15.73
N THR A 103 2.22 -32.82 16.73
CA THR A 103 1.81 -31.43 16.86
C THR A 103 2.50 -30.58 15.79
N VAL A 104 1.73 -29.75 15.07
CA VAL A 104 2.29 -28.78 14.11
C VAL A 104 3.09 -27.75 14.89
N THR A 105 4.34 -27.59 14.48
CA THR A 105 5.34 -26.68 15.07
C THR A 105 5.82 -25.70 14.03
N ASN A 106 6.23 -24.50 14.46
CA ASN A 106 6.97 -23.61 13.59
C ASN A 106 8.42 -24.04 13.57
N THR A 107 8.96 -24.39 12.44
CA THR A 107 10.32 -24.89 12.31
C THR A 107 11.18 -23.97 11.47
N PHE A 108 12.44 -23.89 11.83
CA PHE A 108 13.52 -23.32 11.01
C PHE A 108 14.60 -24.37 10.82
N SER A 109 14.89 -24.71 9.59
CA SER A 109 15.94 -25.64 9.20
C SER A 109 16.97 -24.96 8.33
N ALA A 110 18.23 -25.00 8.71
CA ALA A 110 19.34 -24.55 7.87
C ALA A 110 20.44 -25.61 7.90
N HIS A 111 20.59 -26.37 6.85
CA HIS A 111 21.57 -27.42 6.72
C HIS A 111 21.99 -27.60 5.26
N GLU A 112 23.00 -28.39 5.01
CA GLU A 112 23.61 -28.57 3.68
C GLU A 112 22.65 -29.06 2.58
N PHE A 113 21.44 -29.54 2.94
CA PHE A 113 20.46 -30.04 1.97
C PHE A 113 19.31 -29.09 1.73
N LEU A 114 18.97 -28.24 2.73
CA LEU A 114 17.78 -27.41 2.68
C LEU A 114 17.89 -26.24 3.67
N ILE A 115 17.39 -25.07 3.24
CA ILE A 115 17.17 -23.93 4.12
C ILE A 115 15.72 -23.52 3.97
N GLU A 116 14.91 -23.71 5.03
CA GLU A 116 13.48 -23.37 4.99
C GLU A 116 12.93 -23.03 6.37
N SER A 117 11.81 -22.32 6.38
CA SER A 117 10.95 -22.15 7.54
C SER A 117 9.55 -22.60 7.17
N LYS A 118 8.98 -23.53 7.92
CA LYS A 118 7.64 -24.07 7.64
C LYS A 118 6.91 -24.50 8.93
N ASP A 119 5.60 -24.59 8.80
CA ASP A 119 4.75 -25.17 9.82
C ASP A 119 4.59 -26.66 9.53
N VAL A 120 5.25 -27.50 10.32
CA VAL A 120 5.28 -28.96 10.12
C VAL A 120 5.36 -29.68 11.45
N CYS A 121 4.84 -30.88 11.57
CA CYS A 121 5.07 -31.70 12.76
C CYS A 121 6.46 -32.35 12.72
N PRO A 122 7.12 -32.55 13.89
CA PRO A 122 8.46 -33.10 13.98
C PRO A 122 8.64 -34.43 13.26
N LYS A 123 7.62 -35.27 13.23
CA LYS A 123 7.65 -36.53 12.51
C LYS A 123 7.95 -36.32 11.02
N LEU A 124 7.15 -35.51 10.34
CA LEU A 124 7.33 -35.21 8.92
C LEU A 124 8.66 -34.49 8.65
N LEU A 125 9.07 -33.57 9.54
CA LEU A 125 10.35 -32.88 9.43
C LEU A 125 11.53 -33.87 9.41
N PHE A 126 11.53 -34.84 10.31
CA PHE A 126 12.63 -35.80 10.41
C PHE A 126 12.59 -36.86 9.33
N ASP A 127 11.40 -37.28 8.88
CA ASP A 127 11.24 -38.15 7.71
C ASP A 127 11.85 -37.50 6.48
N GLU A 128 11.54 -36.21 6.22
CA GLU A 128 12.08 -35.45 5.10
C GLU A 128 13.61 -35.26 5.21
N LEU A 129 14.11 -34.91 6.38
CA LEU A 129 15.56 -34.81 6.63
C LEU A 129 16.27 -36.12 6.30
N ASN A 130 15.70 -37.24 6.73
CA ASN A 130 16.20 -38.56 6.45
C ASN A 130 16.26 -38.87 4.94
N ASP A 131 15.20 -38.55 4.22
CA ASP A 131 15.12 -38.75 2.77
C ASP A 131 16.13 -37.87 2.00
N LEU A 132 16.31 -36.61 2.43
CA LEU A 132 17.31 -35.71 1.88
C LEU A 132 18.74 -36.23 2.06
N ILE A 133 19.08 -36.79 3.22
CA ILE A 133 20.39 -37.41 3.46
C ILE A 133 20.59 -38.63 2.54
N LEU A 134 19.60 -39.50 2.45
CA LEU A 134 19.68 -40.74 1.66
C LEU A 134 19.76 -40.45 0.16
N THR A 135 19.07 -39.44 -0.35
CA THR A 135 19.04 -39.07 -1.76
C THR A 135 20.25 -38.26 -2.20
N LYS A 136 21.10 -37.81 -1.27
CA LYS A 136 22.27 -36.92 -1.49
C LYS A 136 21.94 -35.68 -2.36
N ARG A 137 20.74 -35.13 -2.26
CA ARG A 137 20.38 -33.91 -2.95
C ARG A 137 21.20 -32.75 -2.38
N LYS A 138 21.93 -32.06 -3.25
CA LYS A 138 22.58 -30.77 -2.90
C LYS A 138 21.59 -29.62 -3.10
N ILE A 139 21.71 -28.59 -2.28
CA ILE A 139 20.95 -27.33 -2.43
C ILE A 139 21.32 -26.70 -3.77
N ASN A 140 20.34 -26.54 -4.65
CA ASN A 140 20.48 -25.72 -5.85
C ASN A 140 19.70 -24.42 -5.75
N ASP A 141 18.73 -24.28 -4.81
CA ASP A 141 17.90 -23.08 -4.67
C ASP A 141 17.84 -22.64 -3.20
N VAL A 142 18.27 -21.41 -2.93
CA VAL A 142 18.11 -20.74 -1.64
C VAL A 142 16.77 -20.03 -1.62
N ASP A 143 15.89 -20.36 -0.67
CA ASP A 143 14.65 -19.63 -0.50
C ASP A 143 14.94 -18.17 -0.07
N VAL A 144 14.76 -17.26 -1.02
CA VAL A 144 14.99 -15.81 -0.81
C VAL A 144 14.14 -15.26 0.33
N ASN A 145 12.91 -15.73 0.48
CA ASN A 145 12.02 -15.26 1.55
C ASN A 145 12.56 -15.67 2.92
N LEU A 146 13.21 -16.82 3.00
CA LEU A 146 13.87 -17.27 4.22
C LEU A 146 15.07 -16.39 4.55
N VAL A 147 15.92 -16.10 3.58
CA VAL A 147 17.06 -15.18 3.74
C VAL A 147 16.57 -13.82 4.20
N ILE A 148 15.53 -13.27 3.58
CA ILE A 148 14.91 -12.00 3.98
C ILE A 148 14.41 -12.06 5.42
N ARG A 149 13.71 -13.11 5.84
CA ARG A 149 13.21 -13.25 7.22
C ARG A 149 14.35 -13.31 8.22
N ALA A 150 15.36 -14.13 7.96
CA ALA A 150 16.51 -14.28 8.85
C ALA A 150 17.27 -12.97 9.02
N ILE A 151 17.52 -12.24 7.94
CA ILE A 151 18.22 -10.96 7.99
C ILE A 151 17.35 -9.86 8.61
N SER A 152 16.04 -9.84 8.31
CA SER A 152 15.11 -8.90 8.96
C SER A 152 15.13 -9.06 10.48
N GLU A 153 15.21 -10.27 10.95
CA GLU A 153 15.28 -10.54 12.38
C GLU A 153 16.62 -10.11 12.98
N ALA A 154 17.71 -10.30 12.27
CA ALA A 154 19.00 -9.76 12.67
C ALA A 154 18.99 -8.23 12.80
N ILE A 155 18.31 -7.53 11.87
CA ILE A 155 18.07 -6.08 11.96
C ILE A 155 17.30 -5.72 13.24
N ASN A 156 16.24 -6.47 13.56
CA ASN A 156 15.45 -6.26 14.78
C ASN A 156 16.29 -6.43 16.04
N GLN A 157 17.20 -7.40 16.07
CA GLN A 157 18.10 -7.61 17.21
C GLN A 157 19.08 -6.46 17.42
N ILE A 158 19.71 -5.96 16.34
CA ILE A 158 20.55 -4.76 16.43
C ILE A 158 19.72 -3.59 16.93
N ASN A 159 18.55 -3.38 16.36
CA ASN A 159 17.67 -2.31 16.77
C ASN A 159 17.34 -2.38 18.27
N ASN A 160 16.99 -3.55 18.79
CA ASN A 160 16.74 -3.74 20.21
C ASN A 160 17.99 -3.46 21.05
N THR A 161 19.17 -3.82 20.56
CA THR A 161 20.44 -3.51 21.23
C THR A 161 20.70 -2.00 21.25
N LEU A 162 20.45 -1.29 20.14
CA LEU A 162 20.62 0.15 20.04
C LEU A 162 19.62 0.92 20.91
N ARG A 163 18.39 0.47 21.05
CA ARG A 163 17.38 1.07 21.95
C ARG A 163 17.79 1.05 23.41
N ASN A 164 18.60 0.10 23.80
CA ASN A 164 19.11 -0.02 25.19
C ASN A 164 20.38 0.81 25.45
N LEU A 165 20.85 1.64 24.51
CA LEU A 165 21.94 2.57 24.70
C LEU A 165 21.51 3.75 25.59
N ASN A 166 22.49 4.45 26.15
CA ASN A 166 22.21 5.66 26.89
C ASN A 166 21.71 6.80 25.96
N LYS A 167 20.97 7.73 26.52
CA LYS A 167 20.33 8.83 25.76
C LYS A 167 21.35 9.63 24.92
N LYS A 168 22.56 9.87 25.40
CA LYS A 168 23.60 10.64 24.69
C LYS A 168 24.05 9.94 23.40
N ASP A 169 24.26 8.63 23.46
CA ASP A 169 24.68 7.85 22.32
C ASP A 169 23.55 7.77 21.27
N ILE A 170 22.30 7.59 21.71
CA ILE A 170 21.12 7.62 20.84
C ILE A 170 21.00 8.99 20.15
N ASP A 171 21.13 10.10 20.89
CA ASP A 171 21.08 11.45 20.32
C ASP A 171 22.18 11.68 19.27
N ASN A 172 23.39 11.13 19.50
CA ASN A 172 24.48 11.20 18.54
C ASN A 172 24.19 10.41 17.25
N LEU A 173 23.58 9.24 17.37
CA LEU A 173 23.14 8.44 16.23
C LEU A 173 22.02 9.12 15.45
N ILE A 174 21.04 9.70 16.14
CA ILE A 174 19.96 10.47 15.52
C ILE A 174 20.54 11.66 14.72
N LYS A 175 21.46 12.41 15.32
CA LYS A 175 22.12 13.54 14.63
C LYS A 175 22.87 13.12 13.38
N LEU A 176 23.51 11.96 13.37
CA LEU A 176 24.18 11.43 12.19
C LEU A 176 23.20 11.23 11.02
N ILE A 177 22.12 10.55 11.31
CA ILE A 177 21.11 10.16 10.30
C ILE A 177 20.32 11.36 9.82
N THR A 178 19.85 12.20 10.73
CA THR A 178 19.09 13.41 10.36
C THR A 178 19.94 14.42 9.61
N GLY A 179 21.22 14.53 9.95
CA GLY A 179 22.15 15.45 9.28
C GLY A 179 22.63 14.97 7.91
N LYS A 180 22.95 13.67 7.75
CA LYS A 180 23.49 13.14 6.49
C LYS A 180 22.41 12.64 5.52
N LEU A 181 21.30 12.13 6.03
CA LEU A 181 20.25 11.55 5.20
C LEU A 181 19.06 12.49 4.96
N ASP A 182 19.07 13.64 5.60
CA ASP A 182 18.03 14.66 5.48
C ASP A 182 16.59 14.13 5.58
N LEU A 183 16.38 13.28 6.58
CA LEU A 183 15.09 12.65 6.85
C LEU A 183 14.06 13.61 7.45
N PHE A 184 14.38 14.90 7.50
CA PHE A 184 13.55 15.91 8.17
C PHE A 184 12.11 15.96 7.63
N LEU A 185 11.93 15.82 6.32
CA LEU A 185 10.58 15.79 5.71
C LEU A 185 9.80 14.56 6.15
N ALA A 186 10.44 13.40 6.17
CA ALA A 186 9.81 12.16 6.61
C ALA A 186 9.50 12.18 8.11
N LEU A 187 10.39 12.76 8.92
CA LEU A 187 10.24 12.87 10.38
C LEU A 187 9.23 13.95 10.78
N SER A 188 8.97 14.95 9.93
CA SER A 188 8.00 16.03 10.21
C SER A 188 6.55 15.53 10.31
N GLU A 189 6.25 14.36 9.77
CA GLU A 189 4.94 13.70 9.93
C GLU A 189 4.78 13.04 11.31
N LEU A 190 5.89 12.76 12.00
CA LEU A 190 5.87 12.13 13.32
C LEU A 190 5.71 13.19 14.42
N LYS A 191 4.73 12.96 15.26
CA LYS A 191 4.36 13.93 16.33
C LYS A 191 5.05 13.64 17.68
N LYS A 192 5.66 12.47 17.83
CA LYS A 192 6.26 12.01 19.08
C LYS A 192 7.76 11.75 18.92
N GLU A 193 8.55 12.25 19.84
CA GLU A 193 10.00 12.06 19.91
C GLU A 193 10.40 10.56 19.90
N GLU A 194 9.62 9.73 20.57
CA GLU A 194 9.82 8.28 20.63
C GLU A 194 9.64 7.60 19.27
N GLU A 195 8.67 8.06 18.45
CA GLU A 195 8.46 7.53 17.10
C GLU A 195 9.64 7.87 16.18
N ILE A 196 10.16 9.11 16.27
CA ILE A 196 11.35 9.57 15.54
C ILE A 196 12.57 8.75 15.93
N GLN A 197 12.78 8.54 17.22
CA GLN A 197 13.89 7.75 17.74
C GLN A 197 13.83 6.31 17.25
N ASN A 198 12.70 5.65 17.38
CA ASN A 198 12.49 4.27 16.94
C ASN A 198 12.75 4.09 15.46
N MET A 199 12.25 4.99 14.63
CA MET A 199 12.46 4.98 13.19
C MET A 199 13.93 5.16 12.83
N THR A 200 14.61 6.12 13.47
CA THR A 200 16.02 6.40 13.20
C THR A 200 16.90 5.20 13.55
N LEU A 201 16.64 4.54 14.69
CA LEU A 201 17.36 3.35 15.09
C LEU A 201 17.11 2.16 14.17
N ASN A 202 15.89 1.98 13.69
CA ASN A 202 15.56 0.99 12.67
C ASN A 202 16.37 1.21 11.38
N LEU A 203 16.47 2.46 10.93
CA LEU A 203 17.21 2.81 9.73
C LEU A 203 18.71 2.60 9.88
N ILE A 204 19.28 2.93 11.04
CA ILE A 204 20.69 2.67 11.36
C ILE A 204 20.99 1.17 11.32
N SER A 205 20.14 0.37 11.97
CA SER A 205 20.28 -1.09 11.98
C SER A 205 20.22 -1.67 10.57
N TYR A 206 19.27 -1.21 9.77
CA TYR A 206 19.12 -1.59 8.38
C TYR A 206 20.36 -1.24 7.54
N LEU A 207 20.85 0.00 7.63
CA LEU A 207 22.04 0.44 6.87
C LEU A 207 23.26 -0.40 7.21
N LEU A 208 23.48 -0.64 8.51
CA LEU A 208 24.64 -1.39 8.97
C LEU A 208 24.60 -2.84 8.49
N VAL A 209 23.45 -3.49 8.62
CA VAL A 209 23.28 -4.87 8.14
C VAL A 209 23.44 -4.96 6.63
N ASN A 210 22.93 -3.99 5.88
CA ASN A 210 23.11 -3.94 4.42
C ASN A 210 24.57 -3.75 4.01
N GLN A 211 25.32 -2.90 4.70
CA GLN A 211 26.75 -2.75 4.46
C GLN A 211 27.51 -4.06 4.71
N MET A 212 27.18 -4.77 5.81
CA MET A 212 27.75 -6.09 6.12
C MET A 212 27.35 -7.14 5.08
N LEU A 213 26.06 -7.17 4.69
CA LEU A 213 25.54 -8.11 3.69
C LEU A 213 26.21 -7.90 2.34
N PHE A 214 26.33 -6.65 1.90
CA PHE A 214 27.02 -6.34 0.66
C PHE A 214 28.47 -6.79 0.68
N TYR A 215 29.19 -6.48 1.79
CA TYR A 215 30.56 -6.94 1.95
C TYR A 215 30.67 -8.46 1.87
N HIS A 216 29.79 -9.18 2.59
CA HIS A 216 29.79 -10.64 2.61
C HIS A 216 29.59 -11.21 1.20
N ILE A 217 28.53 -10.80 0.50
CA ILE A 217 28.24 -11.28 -0.86
C ILE A 217 29.38 -10.96 -1.82
N PHE A 218 29.91 -9.73 -1.76
CA PHE A 218 31.03 -9.32 -2.61
C PHE A 218 32.31 -10.14 -2.34
N SER A 219 32.66 -10.35 -1.07
CA SER A 219 33.86 -11.12 -0.71
C SER A 219 33.78 -12.59 -1.17
N LYS A 220 32.58 -13.21 -1.06
CA LYS A 220 32.35 -14.58 -1.51
C LYS A 220 32.36 -14.72 -3.04
N LYS A 221 31.82 -13.74 -3.76
CA LYS A 221 31.73 -13.80 -5.24
C LYS A 221 32.98 -13.34 -5.94
N SER A 222 33.60 -12.25 -5.50
CA SER A 222 34.72 -11.63 -6.22
C SER A 222 36.11 -12.14 -5.83
N GLN A 223 36.26 -12.66 -4.61
CA GLN A 223 37.55 -13.07 -4.02
C GLN A 223 38.66 -11.97 -4.04
N ARG A 224 38.26 -10.70 -4.25
CA ARG A 224 39.20 -9.56 -4.29
C ARG A 224 39.51 -8.97 -2.93
N ILE A 225 38.70 -9.26 -1.94
CA ILE A 225 38.83 -8.84 -0.56
C ILE A 225 38.72 -10.05 0.35
N PRO A 226 39.27 -9.99 1.60
CA PRO A 226 39.08 -11.04 2.59
C PRO A 226 37.60 -11.26 2.89
N GLU A 227 37.23 -12.48 3.24
CA GLU A 227 35.88 -12.79 3.69
C GLU A 227 35.54 -12.02 4.96
N LEU A 228 34.25 -11.77 5.18
CA LEU A 228 33.74 -11.13 6.38
C LEU A 228 33.97 -12.06 7.57
N THR A 229 34.77 -11.63 8.53
CA THR A 229 35.13 -12.42 9.69
C THR A 229 34.60 -11.81 10.98
N ARG A 230 34.46 -12.63 12.03
CA ARG A 230 34.09 -12.15 13.34
C ARG A 230 35.01 -11.05 13.84
N ILE A 231 34.45 -10.11 14.59
CA ILE A 231 35.10 -8.91 15.06
C ILE A 231 35.26 -8.93 16.59
N HIS A 232 36.30 -8.32 17.10
CA HIS A 232 36.52 -8.05 18.52
C HIS A 232 36.20 -6.61 18.89
N THR A 233 36.34 -5.70 17.93
CA THR A 233 36.08 -4.27 18.08
C THR A 233 35.30 -3.75 16.84
N LEU A 234 34.63 -2.62 16.99
CA LEU A 234 33.97 -1.96 15.82
C LEU A 234 35.02 -1.49 14.80
N HIS A 235 36.22 -1.23 15.26
CA HIS A 235 37.36 -0.88 14.37
C HIS A 235 37.74 -2.02 13.43
N ASP A 236 37.63 -3.28 13.84
CA ASP A 236 37.89 -4.44 12.98
C ASP A 236 36.92 -4.47 11.78
N LEU A 237 35.63 -4.19 12.03
CA LEU A 237 34.64 -4.11 10.96
C LEU A 237 34.92 -2.92 10.03
N LYS A 238 35.37 -1.80 10.59
CA LYS A 238 35.75 -0.63 9.80
C LYS A 238 36.96 -0.91 8.89
N ILE A 239 37.95 -1.67 9.37
CA ILE A 239 39.09 -2.13 8.56
C ILE A 239 38.58 -2.99 7.40
N GLN A 240 37.66 -3.92 7.68
CA GLN A 240 37.06 -4.77 6.66
C GLN A 240 36.33 -3.90 5.61
N PHE A 241 35.48 -2.97 6.01
CA PHE A 241 34.80 -2.07 5.07
C PHE A 241 35.78 -1.20 4.25
N ASN A 242 36.89 -0.79 4.81
CA ASN A 242 37.92 -0.07 4.07
C ASN A 242 38.58 -0.90 2.96
N ASN A 243 38.55 -2.23 3.02
CA ASN A 243 39.06 -3.07 1.94
C ASN A 243 38.21 -2.93 0.68
N ILE A 244 36.89 -2.90 0.82
CA ILE A 244 36.00 -2.77 -0.31
C ILE A 244 35.95 -1.34 -0.87
N THR A 245 36.02 -0.31 -0.02
CA THR A 245 36.02 1.09 -0.46
C THR A 245 37.31 1.52 -1.15
N LYS A 246 38.42 0.75 -1.02
CA LYS A 246 39.64 0.93 -1.80
C LYS A 246 39.51 0.45 -3.24
N ILE A 247 38.62 -0.53 -3.47
CA ILE A 247 38.33 -1.07 -4.80
C ILE A 247 37.32 -0.20 -5.48
N ASP A 248 36.15 0.00 -4.83
CA ASP A 248 35.00 0.74 -5.33
C ASP A 248 33.90 0.82 -4.25
N TYR A 249 32.65 1.12 -4.64
CA TYR A 249 31.46 1.06 -3.78
C TYR A 249 31.45 2.07 -2.63
N LYS A 250 32.16 3.19 -2.77
CA LYS A 250 32.19 4.27 -1.75
C LYS A 250 30.80 4.76 -1.42
N SER A 251 29.90 4.79 -2.39
CA SER A 251 28.50 5.18 -2.20
C SER A 251 27.79 4.36 -1.13
N ILE A 252 28.06 3.05 -1.06
CA ILE A 252 27.43 2.13 -0.08
C ILE A 252 27.92 2.43 1.34
N TYR A 253 29.20 2.80 1.49
CA TYR A 253 29.85 2.99 2.79
C TYR A 253 30.01 4.48 3.17
N GLN A 254 29.50 5.41 2.38
CA GLN A 254 29.59 6.86 2.62
C GLN A 254 28.92 7.27 3.93
N ILE A 255 27.89 6.55 4.35
CA ILE A 255 27.24 6.73 5.64
C ILE A 255 27.97 5.89 6.68
N ASP A 256 28.96 6.50 7.32
CA ASP A 256 29.80 5.85 8.34
C ASP A 256 29.06 5.73 9.67
N VAL A 257 28.18 4.71 9.78
CA VAL A 257 27.46 4.37 11.01
C VAL A 257 28.41 3.92 12.11
N LEU A 258 29.47 3.14 11.74
CA LEU A 258 30.36 2.53 12.71
C LEU A 258 31.10 3.57 13.55
N SER A 259 31.49 4.71 12.98
CA SER A 259 32.22 5.78 13.70
C SER A 259 31.39 6.47 14.79
N ARG A 260 30.07 6.22 14.83
CA ARG A 260 29.15 6.83 15.78
C ARG A 260 28.57 5.84 16.79
N LEU A 261 28.78 4.55 16.55
CA LEU A 261 28.40 3.52 17.52
C LEU A 261 29.37 3.53 18.69
N PRO A 262 28.90 3.43 19.94
CA PRO A 262 29.76 3.23 21.08
C PRO A 262 30.34 1.81 21.08
N GLU A 263 31.59 1.66 21.53
CA GLU A 263 32.19 0.35 21.80
C GLU A 263 31.39 -0.34 22.91
N ASN A 264 30.64 -1.36 22.55
CA ASN A 264 29.76 -2.09 23.45
C ASN A 264 29.77 -3.58 23.09
N THR A 265 30.03 -4.41 24.08
CA THR A 265 30.12 -5.87 23.92
C THR A 265 28.84 -6.49 23.38
N LYS A 266 27.66 -5.94 23.72
CA LYS A 266 26.37 -6.39 23.18
C LYS A 266 26.21 -6.07 21.69
N ILE A 267 26.65 -4.89 21.27
CA ILE A 267 26.66 -4.51 19.85
C ILE A 267 27.58 -5.44 19.07
N ILE A 268 28.81 -5.64 19.54
CA ILE A 268 29.78 -6.54 18.91
C ILE A 268 29.24 -7.97 18.85
N SER A 269 28.60 -8.46 19.88
CA SER A 269 27.98 -9.80 19.89
C SER A 269 26.85 -9.89 18.86
N SER A 270 26.01 -8.86 18.76
CA SER A 270 24.92 -8.82 17.75
C SER A 270 25.46 -8.79 16.32
N LEU A 271 26.52 -8.02 16.06
CA LEU A 271 27.17 -7.97 14.75
C LEU A 271 27.82 -9.33 14.39
N ASN A 272 28.49 -9.97 15.35
CA ASN A 272 29.05 -11.30 15.16
C ASN A 272 27.98 -12.36 14.89
N LEU A 273 26.82 -12.25 15.53
CA LEU A 273 25.68 -13.14 15.24
C LEU A 273 25.22 -13.00 13.79
N ILE A 274 25.21 -11.77 13.25
CA ILE A 274 24.85 -11.53 11.85
C ILE A 274 25.89 -12.14 10.90
N ILE A 275 27.16 -12.03 11.23
CA ILE A 275 28.23 -12.65 10.44
C ILE A 275 28.03 -14.18 10.39
N ASP A 276 27.76 -14.79 11.56
CA ASP A 276 27.48 -16.22 11.63
C ASP A 276 26.20 -16.59 10.85
N LEU A 277 25.17 -15.74 10.88
CA LEU A 277 23.92 -15.93 10.15
C LEU A 277 24.15 -15.93 8.64
N PHE A 278 24.98 -15.03 8.12
CA PHE A 278 25.29 -14.99 6.69
C PHE A 278 25.99 -16.28 6.22
N GLU A 279 26.85 -16.86 7.03
CA GLU A 279 27.48 -18.14 6.70
C GLU A 279 26.50 -19.31 6.63
N ILE A 280 25.33 -19.18 7.26
CA ILE A 280 24.28 -20.21 7.28
C ILE A 280 23.28 -20.02 6.17
N VAL A 281 22.71 -18.80 6.06
CA VAL A 281 21.68 -18.52 5.05
C VAL A 281 22.26 -18.34 3.66
N LYS A 282 23.57 -18.22 3.54
CA LYS A 282 24.34 -18.17 2.27
C LYS A 282 23.72 -17.22 1.25
N PRO A 283 23.57 -15.94 1.58
CA PRO A 283 22.91 -14.97 0.70
C PRO A 283 23.65 -14.79 -0.64
N GLU A 284 24.90 -15.20 -0.73
CA GLU A 284 25.70 -15.20 -1.97
C GLU A 284 25.17 -16.16 -3.06
N PHE A 285 24.38 -17.17 -2.68
CA PHE A 285 23.73 -18.09 -3.62
C PHE A 285 22.36 -17.59 -4.10
N VAL A 286 21.86 -16.50 -3.52
CA VAL A 286 20.65 -15.83 -4.06
C VAL A 286 20.95 -15.41 -5.49
N GLU A 287 20.05 -15.76 -6.42
CA GLU A 287 20.18 -15.37 -7.83
C GLU A 287 20.39 -13.86 -7.95
N HIS A 288 21.22 -13.46 -8.94
CA HIS A 288 21.56 -12.06 -9.16
C HIS A 288 20.32 -11.15 -9.24
N ASP A 289 19.26 -11.65 -9.87
CA ASP A 289 17.99 -10.95 -10.03
C ASP A 289 17.24 -10.69 -8.73
N LEU A 290 17.52 -11.48 -7.69
CA LEU A 290 16.85 -11.43 -6.40
C LEU A 290 17.64 -10.66 -5.34
N ILE A 291 18.92 -10.34 -5.59
CA ILE A 291 19.73 -9.57 -4.65
C ILE A 291 19.13 -8.17 -4.43
N GLY A 292 18.69 -7.50 -5.48
CA GLY A 292 17.97 -6.23 -5.36
C GLY A 292 16.71 -6.33 -4.50
N ARG A 293 15.94 -7.43 -4.65
CA ARG A 293 14.78 -7.72 -3.81
C ARG A 293 15.18 -7.97 -2.35
N LEU A 294 16.26 -8.69 -2.11
CA LEU A 294 16.78 -8.92 -0.77
C LEU A 294 17.03 -7.60 -0.04
N PHE A 295 17.77 -6.68 -0.65
CA PHE A 295 18.03 -5.36 -0.08
C PHE A 295 16.77 -4.53 0.12
N HIS A 296 15.83 -4.64 -0.81
CA HIS A 296 14.55 -3.93 -0.77
C HIS A 296 13.66 -4.39 0.39
N ASP A 297 13.45 -5.71 0.52
CA ASP A 297 12.48 -6.28 1.47
C ASP A 297 12.96 -6.23 2.92
N LEU A 298 14.27 -6.03 3.14
CA LEU A 298 14.84 -5.86 4.47
C LEU A 298 14.47 -4.53 5.16
N LEU A 299 14.01 -3.53 4.42
CA LEU A 299 13.61 -2.25 5.02
C LEU A 299 12.30 -2.40 5.80
N PRO A 300 12.25 -2.09 7.12
CA PRO A 300 11.04 -2.22 7.92
C PRO A 300 9.87 -1.42 7.36
N TYR A 301 8.67 -1.99 7.40
CA TYR A 301 7.46 -1.40 6.84
C TYR A 301 7.15 0.03 7.32
N GLU A 302 7.27 0.27 8.62
CA GLU A 302 7.02 1.61 9.18
C GLU A 302 8.01 2.64 8.65
N THR A 303 9.25 2.23 8.45
CA THR A 303 10.31 3.07 7.86
C THR A 303 9.99 3.36 6.40
N ARG A 304 9.53 2.37 5.62
CA ARG A 304 9.06 2.53 4.25
C ARG A 304 7.94 3.55 4.13
N LYS A 305 6.93 3.44 4.98
CA LYS A 305 5.76 4.35 5.00
C LYS A 305 6.14 5.81 5.25
N ILE A 306 7.08 6.05 6.14
CA ILE A 306 7.47 7.40 6.56
C ILE A 306 8.44 8.04 5.55
N LEU A 307 9.30 7.25 4.93
CA LEU A 307 10.18 7.73 3.86
C LEU A 307 9.40 8.13 2.60
N ALA A 308 8.05 8.07 2.65
CA ALA A 308 7.14 8.31 1.52
C ALA A 308 7.49 7.48 0.28
N ALA A 309 8.26 6.43 0.47
CA ALA A 309 8.59 5.49 -0.58
C ALA A 309 7.36 4.61 -0.81
N PHE A 310 6.51 5.00 -1.74
CA PHE A 310 5.56 4.07 -2.34
C PHE A 310 6.40 3.02 -3.06
N TYR A 311 6.46 1.83 -2.48
CA TYR A 311 7.20 0.75 -3.08
C TYR A 311 6.42 0.21 -4.27
N THR A 312 7.09 0.15 -5.38
CA THR A 312 6.57 -0.55 -6.55
C THR A 312 6.67 -2.04 -6.31
N ASN A 313 5.57 -2.76 -6.51
CA ASN A 313 5.61 -4.21 -6.53
C ASN A 313 6.61 -4.67 -7.62
N PRO A 314 7.56 -5.57 -7.33
CA PRO A 314 8.59 -5.97 -8.31
C PRO A 314 8.01 -6.49 -9.63
N VAL A 315 6.94 -7.29 -9.59
CA VAL A 315 6.24 -7.78 -10.79
C VAL A 315 5.64 -6.63 -11.59
N ALA A 316 5.05 -5.64 -10.91
CA ALA A 316 4.53 -4.44 -11.57
C ALA A 316 5.66 -3.63 -12.24
N ALA A 317 6.82 -3.54 -11.60
CA ALA A 317 8.00 -2.89 -12.16
C ALA A 317 8.52 -3.63 -13.40
N ASP A 318 8.57 -4.96 -13.36
CA ASP A 318 9.00 -5.78 -14.50
C ASP A 318 8.01 -5.67 -15.68
N ILE A 319 6.68 -5.66 -15.40
CA ILE A 319 5.65 -5.40 -16.43
C ILE A 319 5.85 -4.01 -17.03
N LEU A 320 6.03 -2.98 -16.20
CA LEU A 320 6.21 -1.61 -16.68
C LEU A 320 7.46 -1.48 -17.56
N ALA A 321 8.59 -2.01 -17.11
CA ALA A 321 9.83 -2.03 -17.87
C ALA A 321 9.65 -2.76 -19.21
N GLY A 322 9.04 -3.94 -19.19
CA GLY A 322 8.74 -4.72 -20.39
C GLY A 322 7.84 -4.00 -21.38
N LEU A 323 6.90 -3.16 -20.91
CA LEU A 323 6.02 -2.37 -21.79
C LEU A 323 6.70 -1.13 -22.38
N CYS A 324 7.66 -0.51 -21.67
CA CYS A 324 8.24 0.77 -22.03
C CYS A 324 9.55 0.66 -22.80
N ILE A 325 10.40 -0.31 -22.46
CA ILE A 325 11.73 -0.44 -23.04
C ILE A 325 11.65 -1.27 -24.30
N ASN A 326 12.25 -0.79 -25.38
CA ASN A 326 12.17 -1.43 -26.69
C ASN A 326 13.56 -1.81 -27.24
N SER A 327 14.64 -1.33 -26.64
CA SER A 327 16.01 -1.62 -27.04
C SER A 327 16.93 -1.67 -25.82
N SER A 328 17.95 -2.53 -25.88
CA SER A 328 19.04 -2.55 -24.91
C SER A 328 19.79 -1.22 -24.84
N LYS A 329 19.72 -0.39 -25.89
CA LYS A 329 20.38 0.93 -26.02
C LYS A 329 19.48 2.10 -25.62
N ASP A 330 18.25 1.87 -25.11
CA ASP A 330 17.37 2.94 -24.67
C ASP A 330 17.94 3.65 -23.42
N LYS A 331 18.01 4.98 -23.47
CA LYS A 331 18.33 5.81 -22.30
C LYS A 331 17.09 5.96 -21.41
N VAL A 332 17.21 5.52 -20.17
CA VAL A 332 16.11 5.45 -19.20
C VAL A 332 16.36 6.40 -18.05
N ILE A 333 15.33 7.11 -17.61
CA ILE A 333 15.39 7.92 -16.39
C ILE A 333 14.18 7.65 -15.52
N ASP A 334 14.43 7.54 -14.20
CA ASP A 334 13.42 7.63 -13.15
C ASP A 334 13.64 8.90 -12.33
N PRO A 335 12.75 9.91 -12.45
CA PRO A 335 12.89 11.18 -11.73
C PRO A 335 12.39 11.12 -10.27
N ALA A 336 11.91 9.98 -9.79
CA ALA A 336 11.46 9.74 -8.41
C ALA A 336 11.81 8.29 -8.02
N CYS A 337 13.10 7.94 -8.11
CA CYS A 337 13.56 6.57 -8.19
C CYS A 337 13.33 5.73 -6.91
N GLY A 338 13.11 6.36 -5.75
CA GLY A 338 12.96 5.64 -4.49
C GLY A 338 14.13 4.68 -4.25
N SER A 339 13.81 3.40 -4.07
CA SER A 339 14.81 2.32 -3.95
C SER A 339 15.41 1.83 -5.27
N GLY A 340 14.97 2.36 -6.41
CA GLY A 340 15.44 1.95 -7.73
C GLY A 340 14.77 0.69 -8.30
N THR A 341 13.67 0.22 -7.74
CA THR A 341 12.99 -1.01 -8.19
C THR A 341 12.65 -0.96 -9.69
N LEU A 342 12.12 0.16 -10.18
CA LEU A 342 11.84 0.35 -11.62
C LEU A 342 13.10 0.30 -12.48
N LEU A 343 14.20 0.87 -11.99
CA LEU A 343 15.47 0.91 -12.72
C LEU A 343 16.18 -0.46 -12.73
N VAL A 344 16.03 -1.24 -11.66
CA VAL A 344 16.45 -2.65 -11.62
C VAL A 344 15.68 -3.46 -12.66
N SER A 345 14.37 -3.28 -12.76
CA SER A 345 13.55 -3.91 -13.78
C SER A 345 13.91 -3.43 -15.19
N ALA A 346 14.24 -2.13 -15.35
CA ALA A 346 14.74 -1.60 -16.61
C ALA A 346 16.09 -2.23 -17.01
N TYR A 347 17.00 -2.40 -16.07
CA TYR A 347 18.28 -3.08 -16.30
C TYR A 347 18.09 -4.51 -16.78
N LYS A 348 17.22 -5.29 -16.11
CA LYS A 348 16.88 -6.66 -16.50
C LYS A 348 16.30 -6.74 -17.91
N GLU A 349 15.36 -5.85 -18.22
CA GLU A 349 14.73 -5.82 -19.54
C GLU A 349 15.73 -5.43 -20.64
N LYS A 350 16.64 -4.47 -20.39
CA LYS A 350 17.72 -4.13 -21.31
C LYS A 350 18.67 -5.31 -21.54
N LEU A 351 19.01 -6.05 -20.48
CA LEU A 351 19.84 -7.24 -20.59
C LEU A 351 19.13 -8.34 -21.41
N ARG A 352 17.81 -8.51 -21.23
CA ARG A 352 17.00 -9.46 -22.01
C ARG A 352 16.95 -9.11 -23.51
N LEU A 353 16.94 -7.80 -23.81
CA LEU A 353 16.88 -7.28 -25.18
C LEU A 353 18.26 -7.18 -25.87
N ASP A 354 19.34 -7.55 -25.18
CA ASP A 354 20.66 -7.56 -25.80
C ASP A 354 20.85 -8.74 -26.74
N GLU A 355 20.67 -8.51 -28.03
CA GLU A 355 20.79 -9.50 -29.10
C GLU A 355 22.26 -9.78 -29.46
N GLU A 356 23.17 -8.85 -29.20
CA GLU A 356 24.60 -8.93 -29.59
C GLU A 356 25.40 -9.85 -28.66
N LYS A 357 24.78 -10.35 -27.57
CA LYS A 357 25.44 -11.17 -26.52
C LYS A 357 26.76 -10.56 -26.05
N THR A 358 26.78 -9.23 -25.91
CA THR A 358 27.93 -8.47 -25.48
C THR A 358 28.48 -8.96 -24.13
N ASN A 359 29.73 -8.74 -23.83
CA ASN A 359 30.32 -9.10 -22.55
C ASN A 359 29.52 -8.47 -21.40
N LYS A 360 29.05 -9.27 -20.45
CA LYS A 360 28.23 -8.82 -19.30
C LYS A 360 28.88 -7.69 -18.50
N THR A 361 30.20 -7.67 -18.41
CA THR A 361 30.97 -6.61 -17.73
C THR A 361 30.84 -5.27 -18.47
N GLU A 362 31.04 -5.27 -19.79
CA GLU A 362 30.90 -4.07 -20.61
C GLU A 362 29.47 -3.55 -20.63
N LEU A 363 28.48 -4.44 -20.70
CA LEU A 363 27.07 -4.08 -20.63
C LEU A 363 26.71 -3.45 -19.29
N HIS A 364 27.24 -3.98 -18.18
CA HIS A 364 26.94 -3.42 -16.86
C HIS A 364 27.41 -1.95 -16.77
N HIS A 365 28.68 -1.67 -17.10
CA HIS A 365 29.19 -0.31 -17.12
C HIS A 365 28.35 0.59 -18.01
N TYR A 366 28.08 0.15 -19.24
CA TYR A 366 27.31 0.92 -20.20
C TYR A 366 25.90 1.24 -19.70
N PHE A 367 25.20 0.26 -19.10
CA PHE A 367 23.85 0.48 -18.57
C PHE A 367 23.84 1.46 -17.39
N VAL A 368 24.70 1.26 -16.38
CA VAL A 368 24.60 2.02 -15.13
C VAL A 368 25.32 3.38 -15.17
N GLU A 369 26.32 3.54 -16.05
CA GLU A 369 27.10 4.78 -16.15
C GLU A 369 26.63 5.70 -17.29
N GLU A 370 26.00 5.16 -18.35
CA GLU A 370 25.62 5.96 -19.51
C GLU A 370 24.13 6.01 -19.81
N GLU A 371 23.38 4.94 -19.52
CA GLU A 371 22.02 4.81 -20.03
C GLU A 371 20.93 4.88 -18.95
N ILE A 372 21.22 4.43 -17.74
CA ILE A 372 20.26 4.48 -16.62
C ILE A 372 20.58 5.72 -15.78
N THR A 373 19.57 6.55 -15.57
CA THR A 373 19.65 7.75 -14.72
C THR A 373 18.59 7.69 -13.64
N ALA A 374 18.97 8.01 -12.42
CA ALA A 374 18.11 8.01 -11.24
C ALA A 374 18.17 9.36 -10.52
N ILE A 375 17.03 9.87 -10.10
CA ILE A 375 16.96 11.07 -9.27
C ILE A 375 15.94 10.85 -8.16
N ASP A 376 16.31 11.22 -6.95
CA ASP A 376 15.38 11.33 -5.84
C ASP A 376 15.68 12.56 -5.00
N ILE A 377 14.68 13.11 -4.35
CA ILE A 377 14.84 14.22 -3.41
C ILE A 377 15.47 13.74 -2.10
N MET A 378 15.27 12.47 -1.76
CA MET A 378 15.76 11.86 -0.54
C MET A 378 17.15 11.24 -0.75
N PRO A 379 18.21 11.75 -0.08
CA PRO A 379 19.55 11.18 -0.20
C PRO A 379 19.60 9.69 0.09
N PHE A 380 18.84 9.23 1.08
CA PHE A 380 18.77 7.81 1.42
C PHE A 380 18.21 6.95 0.26
N ALA A 381 17.15 7.39 -0.39
CA ALA A 381 16.55 6.69 -1.53
C ALA A 381 17.53 6.60 -2.71
N ALA A 382 18.21 7.70 -3.02
CA ALA A 382 19.24 7.74 -4.06
C ALA A 382 20.42 6.79 -3.73
N HIS A 383 20.89 6.74 -2.48
CA HIS A 383 21.91 5.78 -2.06
C HIS A 383 21.45 4.33 -2.21
N LEU A 384 20.20 4.05 -1.84
CA LEU A 384 19.63 2.71 -1.98
C LEU A 384 19.54 2.29 -3.46
N THR A 385 19.14 3.21 -4.33
CA THR A 385 19.15 3.01 -5.79
C THR A 385 20.58 2.72 -6.31
N ALA A 386 21.58 3.45 -5.83
CA ALA A 386 22.96 3.19 -6.21
C ALA A 386 23.42 1.79 -5.78
N ILE A 387 23.08 1.36 -4.56
CA ILE A 387 23.36 0.01 -4.07
C ILE A 387 22.71 -1.04 -4.97
N ASN A 388 21.41 -0.89 -5.25
CA ASN A 388 20.66 -1.86 -6.04
C ASN A 388 21.20 -1.98 -7.47
N LEU A 389 21.51 -0.86 -8.13
CA LEU A 389 22.11 -0.87 -9.48
C LEU A 389 23.52 -1.48 -9.49
N SER A 390 24.38 -1.14 -8.53
CA SER A 390 25.72 -1.75 -8.40
C SER A 390 25.63 -3.25 -8.15
N SER A 391 24.60 -3.71 -7.43
CA SER A 391 24.43 -5.12 -7.10
C SER A 391 23.97 -5.98 -8.28
N MET A 392 23.53 -5.36 -9.39
CA MET A 392 23.12 -6.11 -10.60
C MET A 392 24.29 -6.86 -11.25
N ASN A 393 25.52 -6.41 -11.07
CA ASN A 393 26.70 -7.18 -11.38
C ASN A 393 27.81 -6.88 -10.36
N ILE A 394 27.81 -7.60 -9.26
CA ILE A 394 28.74 -7.38 -8.12
C ILE A 394 30.20 -7.62 -8.52
N GLU A 395 30.48 -8.42 -9.53
CA GLU A 395 31.86 -8.71 -10.00
C GLU A 395 32.47 -7.54 -10.79
N THR A 396 31.63 -6.60 -11.22
CA THR A 396 32.01 -5.46 -12.05
C THR A 396 31.81 -4.16 -11.26
N PRO A 397 32.87 -3.59 -10.69
CA PRO A 397 32.80 -2.32 -10.00
C PRO A 397 32.33 -1.19 -10.94
N SER A 398 31.47 -0.30 -10.48
CA SER A 398 30.97 0.86 -11.22
C SER A 398 30.92 2.06 -10.30
N ASP A 399 31.90 2.97 -10.45
CA ASP A 399 32.06 4.17 -9.63
C ASP A 399 31.19 5.36 -10.10
N ASN A 400 30.73 5.36 -11.36
CA ASN A 400 30.17 6.55 -12.02
C ASN A 400 28.67 6.38 -12.32
N LEU A 401 27.90 5.90 -11.36
CA LEU A 401 26.46 5.75 -11.50
C LEU A 401 25.79 7.13 -11.72
N ASN A 402 24.87 7.21 -12.66
CA ASN A 402 24.07 8.42 -12.87
C ASN A 402 22.92 8.52 -11.84
N VAL A 403 23.26 8.53 -10.57
CA VAL A 403 22.31 8.64 -9.45
C VAL A 403 22.50 9.97 -8.74
N GLY A 404 21.44 10.75 -8.61
CA GLY A 404 21.51 12.10 -8.05
C GLY A 404 20.44 12.40 -6.99
N VAL A 405 20.82 13.28 -6.08
CA VAL A 405 19.94 13.83 -5.04
C VAL A 405 19.51 15.23 -5.44
N MET A 406 18.24 15.41 -5.75
CA MET A 406 17.64 16.73 -6.00
C MET A 406 16.12 16.65 -6.09
N ASP A 407 15.46 17.79 -5.93
CA ASP A 407 14.08 17.93 -6.40
C ASP A 407 14.04 17.92 -7.93
N SER A 408 13.62 16.81 -8.52
CA SER A 408 13.54 16.61 -9.98
C SER A 408 12.66 17.64 -10.66
N LEU A 409 11.62 18.14 -9.98
CA LEU A 409 10.70 19.15 -10.52
C LEU A 409 11.44 20.48 -10.77
N SER A 410 12.52 20.75 -10.03
CA SER A 410 13.37 21.92 -10.23
C SER A 410 14.07 21.93 -11.59
N LEU A 411 14.17 20.77 -12.26
CA LEU A 411 14.68 20.68 -13.64
C LEU A 411 13.90 21.57 -14.61
N SER A 412 12.60 21.80 -14.34
CA SER A 412 11.79 22.72 -15.14
C SER A 412 12.40 24.12 -15.21
N ASN A 413 12.90 24.65 -14.09
CA ASN A 413 13.58 25.96 -14.04
C ASN A 413 15.04 25.86 -14.52
N LYS A 414 15.75 24.80 -14.13
CA LYS A 414 17.18 24.61 -14.48
C LYS A 414 17.41 24.38 -15.96
N LEU A 415 16.46 23.74 -16.66
CA LEU A 415 16.52 23.47 -18.10
C LEU A 415 15.72 24.49 -18.94
N LYS A 416 15.04 25.48 -18.35
CA LYS A 416 14.22 26.47 -19.07
C LYS A 416 15.00 27.21 -20.15
N ASN A 417 16.20 27.68 -19.82
CA ASN A 417 17.08 28.46 -20.71
C ASN A 417 18.38 27.72 -21.05
N LYS A 418 18.50 26.45 -20.68
CA LYS A 418 19.70 25.62 -20.90
C LYS A 418 19.30 24.26 -21.41
N ASN A 419 20.08 23.72 -22.33
CA ASN A 419 19.84 22.35 -22.83
C ASN A 419 20.47 21.28 -21.95
N VAL A 420 21.33 21.65 -21.00
CA VAL A 420 22.07 20.71 -20.15
C VAL A 420 22.15 21.28 -18.73
N TYR A 421 21.83 20.45 -17.76
CA TYR A 421 22.09 20.65 -16.34
C TYR A 421 23.21 19.68 -15.91
N LYS A 422 24.28 20.20 -15.31
CA LYS A 422 25.35 19.38 -14.74
C LYS A 422 25.09 19.18 -13.26
N MET A 423 24.98 17.94 -12.85
CA MET A 423 24.87 17.54 -11.45
C MET A 423 26.26 17.24 -10.95
N GLU A 424 26.78 18.09 -10.06
CA GLU A 424 28.09 17.95 -9.45
C GLU A 424 28.04 16.96 -8.28
N GLU A 425 29.18 16.57 -7.73
CA GLU A 425 29.23 15.65 -6.59
C GLU A 425 28.40 16.17 -5.41
N PHE A 426 27.67 15.27 -4.77
CA PHE A 426 26.89 15.56 -3.57
C PHE A 426 27.85 15.65 -2.37
N SER A 427 28.32 16.86 -2.07
CA SER A 427 29.12 17.11 -0.87
C SER A 427 28.34 17.96 0.11
N ARG A 428 27.95 17.37 1.23
CA ARG A 428 27.39 18.10 2.36
C ARG A 428 28.40 18.07 3.49
N GLU A 429 29.19 19.13 3.64
CA GLU A 429 29.88 19.39 4.92
C GLU A 429 28.82 19.62 5.98
N LEU A 430 28.96 18.93 7.12
CA LEU A 430 28.12 19.06 8.29
C LEU A 430 28.10 20.52 8.79
N GLN A 431 27.28 21.37 8.21
CA GLN A 431 26.97 22.64 8.83
C GLN A 431 26.08 22.38 10.05
N THR A 432 26.70 22.61 11.16
CA THR A 432 26.28 22.64 12.53
C THR A 432 24.79 22.91 12.81
N THR A 433 24.23 22.02 13.65
CA THR A 433 23.16 22.29 14.60
C THR A 433 21.91 22.97 14.09
N ILE A 434 21.05 22.18 13.47
CA ILE A 434 19.62 22.47 13.50
C ILE A 434 19.11 21.92 14.84
N ASP A 435 18.64 22.83 15.67
CA ASP A 435 17.98 22.50 16.93
C ASP A 435 16.67 21.77 16.58
N LEU A 436 16.63 20.47 16.72
CA LEU A 436 15.50 19.61 16.36
C LEU A 436 14.22 19.95 17.13
N PHE A 437 14.32 20.73 18.21
CA PHE A 437 13.25 21.02 19.16
C PHE A 437 12.95 22.53 19.33
N GLY A 438 13.70 23.42 18.67
CA GLY A 438 13.53 24.86 18.77
C GLY A 438 12.92 25.48 17.52
N LYS A 439 11.72 26.03 17.60
CA LYS A 439 11.01 27.06 16.78
C LYS A 439 11.41 27.33 15.31
N GLY A 440 12.11 26.38 14.62
CA GLY A 440 12.71 26.60 13.31
C GLY A 440 12.17 25.71 12.18
N THR A 441 10.91 25.26 12.23
CA THR A 441 10.28 24.43 11.19
C THR A 441 10.16 25.10 9.81
N GLN A 442 10.31 26.40 9.71
CA GLN A 442 10.22 27.13 8.45
C GLN A 442 11.51 27.14 7.61
N THR A 443 12.68 26.90 8.24
CA THR A 443 13.98 27.00 7.55
C THR A 443 14.43 25.73 6.83
N ALA A 444 13.91 24.57 7.21
CA ALA A 444 14.37 23.30 6.66
C ALA A 444 13.92 23.05 5.21
N LEU A 445 12.71 23.45 4.84
CA LEU A 445 12.21 23.28 3.46
C LEU A 445 12.84 24.25 2.47
N SER A 446 13.23 25.45 2.91
CA SER A 446 13.97 26.42 2.07
C SER A 446 15.35 25.88 1.66
N ASN A 447 15.96 25.04 2.48
CA ASN A 447 17.24 24.40 2.18
C ASN A 447 17.14 23.30 1.11
N TYR A 448 15.99 22.64 0.95
CA TYR A 448 15.74 21.67 -0.13
C TYR A 448 15.65 22.32 -1.51
N THR A 449 15.29 23.57 -1.57
CA THR A 449 15.16 24.32 -2.82
C THR A 449 16.43 25.09 -3.19
N SER A 450 17.44 25.12 -2.30
CA SER A 450 18.74 25.70 -2.58
C SER A 450 19.60 24.76 -3.44
N THR A 451 20.37 25.34 -4.35
CA THR A 451 21.33 24.60 -5.19
C THR A 451 22.42 23.88 -4.39
N GLU A 452 22.56 24.20 -3.11
CA GLU A 452 23.58 23.65 -2.21
C GLU A 452 23.26 22.23 -1.68
N SER A 453 22.00 21.75 -1.81
CA SER A 453 21.58 20.42 -1.35
C SER A 453 21.41 19.40 -2.47
N SER A 454 21.80 19.71 -3.69
CA SER A 454 21.67 18.82 -4.84
C SER A 454 23.05 18.36 -5.35
N GLY A 455 23.15 17.06 -5.69
CA GLY A 455 24.39 16.53 -6.24
C GLY A 455 24.33 15.06 -6.63
N ALA A 456 25.31 14.59 -7.36
CA ALA A 456 25.50 13.20 -7.72
C ALA A 456 25.93 12.37 -6.51
N VAL A 457 25.32 11.19 -6.30
CA VAL A 457 25.68 10.26 -5.23
C VAL A 457 27.08 9.69 -5.45
N THR A 458 27.44 9.49 -6.71
CA THR A 458 28.76 9.05 -7.14
C THR A 458 29.34 10.05 -8.13
N ALA A 459 30.66 10.22 -8.11
CA ALA A 459 31.38 11.10 -9.00
C ALA A 459 32.61 10.38 -9.54
N ASP A 460 33.09 10.82 -10.72
CA ASP A 460 34.34 10.34 -11.25
C ASP A 460 35.54 10.71 -10.35
N SER A 461 36.72 10.17 -10.65
CA SER A 461 37.95 10.45 -9.91
C SER A 461 38.35 11.94 -9.87
N LYS A 462 37.67 12.79 -10.63
CA LYS A 462 37.85 14.25 -10.69
C LYS A 462 36.75 15.02 -9.94
N GLY A 463 35.84 14.34 -9.25
CA GLY A 463 34.68 14.94 -8.56
C GLY A 463 33.60 15.47 -9.52
N SER A 464 33.62 15.08 -10.79
CA SER A 464 32.58 15.48 -11.74
C SER A 464 31.44 14.48 -11.74
N GLY A 465 30.23 14.96 -11.41
CA GLY A 465 29.00 14.18 -11.52
C GLY A 465 28.54 14.02 -12.98
N PHE A 466 27.27 13.66 -13.16
CA PHE A 466 26.70 13.40 -14.49
C PHE A 466 25.87 14.59 -15.04
N LYS A 467 25.45 14.46 -16.31
CA LYS A 467 24.70 15.52 -17.01
C LYS A 467 23.31 15.06 -17.40
N ILE A 468 22.31 15.88 -17.06
CA ILE A 468 20.94 15.73 -17.53
C ILE A 468 20.73 16.68 -18.72
N ARG A 469 20.35 16.11 -19.86
CA ARG A 469 20.09 16.87 -21.08
C ARG A 469 18.60 16.92 -21.37
N LYS A 470 18.13 18.07 -21.84
CA LYS A 470 16.74 18.23 -22.29
C LYS A 470 16.46 17.31 -23.46
N ASN A 471 15.32 16.64 -23.46
CA ASN A 471 14.85 15.76 -24.54
C ASN A 471 15.87 14.67 -24.94
N SER A 472 16.52 14.03 -23.97
CA SER A 472 17.60 13.07 -24.24
C SER A 472 17.27 11.62 -23.90
N PHE A 473 16.21 11.36 -23.18
CA PHE A 473 15.83 10.02 -22.76
C PHE A 473 14.87 9.38 -23.75
N ASP A 474 15.08 8.11 -24.03
CA ASP A 474 14.17 7.28 -24.85
C ASP A 474 12.98 6.86 -24.03
N THR A 475 13.22 6.59 -22.74
CA THR A 475 12.19 6.13 -21.81
C THR A 475 12.26 6.91 -20.48
N VAL A 476 11.09 7.33 -19.98
CA VAL A 476 10.92 7.86 -18.62
C VAL A 476 10.00 6.90 -17.89
N ILE A 477 10.47 6.32 -16.80
CA ILE A 477 9.64 5.45 -15.94
C ILE A 477 9.55 6.05 -14.55
N ALA A 478 8.40 5.96 -13.91
CA ALA A 478 8.27 6.44 -12.53
C ALA A 478 7.07 5.83 -11.80
N ASN A 479 7.22 5.70 -10.50
CA ASN A 479 6.14 5.60 -9.53
C ASN A 479 6.23 6.83 -8.61
N PRO A 480 5.75 8.00 -9.04
CA PRO A 480 5.91 9.24 -8.32
C PRO A 480 5.07 9.25 -7.03
N PRO A 481 5.44 10.05 -6.02
CA PRO A 481 4.69 10.11 -4.77
C PRO A 481 3.25 10.60 -4.97
N PHE A 482 2.28 9.87 -4.37
CA PHE A 482 0.85 10.21 -4.42
C PHE A 482 0.44 11.23 -3.36
N SER A 483 1.42 11.86 -2.70
CA SER A 483 1.22 12.77 -1.58
C SER A 483 0.08 13.75 -1.81
N ASP A 484 -0.80 13.79 -0.81
CA ASP A 484 -1.96 14.67 -0.80
C ASP A 484 -1.52 16.12 -0.63
N ARG A 485 -1.89 16.96 -1.58
CA ARG A 485 -1.52 18.38 -1.59
C ARG A 485 -1.95 19.11 -0.31
N GLU A 486 -3.10 18.77 0.24
CA GLU A 486 -3.63 19.41 1.45
C GLU A 486 -2.77 19.14 2.70
N LYS A 487 -1.94 18.11 2.67
CA LYS A 487 -1.03 17.73 3.76
C LYS A 487 0.38 18.29 3.58
N MET A 488 0.69 18.89 2.42
CA MET A 488 2.01 19.44 2.17
C MET A 488 2.24 20.75 2.94
N PRO A 489 3.48 21.02 3.39
CA PRO A 489 3.83 22.29 4.01
C PRO A 489 3.61 23.46 3.04
N ASN A 490 3.09 24.59 3.57
CA ASN A 490 2.78 25.76 2.76
C ASN A 490 3.98 26.31 1.97
N ASP A 491 5.17 26.21 2.53
CA ASP A 491 6.37 26.71 1.86
C ASP A 491 6.75 25.84 0.65
N TYR A 492 6.58 24.51 0.75
CA TYR A 492 6.77 23.63 -0.40
C TYR A 492 5.70 23.86 -1.48
N LEU A 493 4.45 24.14 -1.09
CA LEU A 493 3.40 24.52 -2.04
C LEU A 493 3.73 25.81 -2.81
N LYS A 494 4.38 26.80 -2.17
CA LYS A 494 4.87 28.00 -2.86
C LYS A 494 5.94 27.65 -3.90
N VAL A 495 6.84 26.73 -3.56
CA VAL A 495 7.88 26.25 -4.49
C VAL A 495 7.27 25.52 -5.67
N LEU A 496 6.34 24.59 -5.45
CA LEU A 496 5.61 23.89 -6.52
C LEU A 496 4.90 24.87 -7.45
N ASN A 497 4.25 25.90 -6.89
CA ASN A 497 3.59 26.93 -7.70
C ASN A 497 4.57 27.81 -8.47
N SER A 498 5.83 27.89 -8.07
CA SER A 498 6.87 28.63 -8.82
C SER A 498 7.34 27.89 -10.09
N TYR A 499 7.06 26.59 -10.21
CA TYR A 499 7.36 25.81 -11.43
C TYR A 499 6.28 26.05 -12.50
N SER A 500 6.25 27.28 -13.04
CA SER A 500 5.20 27.75 -13.96
C SER A 500 5.02 26.84 -15.18
N GLU A 501 6.13 26.35 -15.77
CA GLU A 501 6.09 25.45 -16.92
C GLU A 501 5.37 24.13 -16.64
N LEU A 502 5.44 23.62 -15.40
CA LEU A 502 4.72 22.42 -14.95
C LEU A 502 3.27 22.73 -14.60
N THR A 503 3.03 23.83 -13.84
CA THR A 503 1.66 24.21 -13.44
C THR A 503 0.80 24.59 -14.63
N ASP A 504 1.39 25.12 -15.69
CA ASP A 504 0.68 25.40 -16.95
C ASP A 504 0.11 24.14 -17.60
N LYS A 505 0.77 22.99 -17.40
CA LYS A 505 0.34 21.67 -17.94
C LYS A 505 -0.57 20.90 -17.01
N CYS A 506 -0.26 20.87 -15.72
CA CYS A 506 -0.96 20.01 -14.75
C CYS A 506 -1.97 20.75 -13.86
N GLY A 507 -1.94 22.08 -13.83
CA GLY A 507 -2.74 22.86 -12.88
C GLY A 507 -2.12 22.92 -11.48
N SER A 508 -2.62 23.87 -10.68
CA SER A 508 -2.08 24.11 -9.33
C SER A 508 -2.81 23.35 -8.22
N GLN A 509 -3.85 22.58 -8.53
CA GLN A 509 -4.66 21.84 -7.55
C GLN A 509 -4.38 20.33 -7.53
N ILE A 510 -3.54 19.84 -8.42
CA ILE A 510 -3.21 18.42 -8.54
C ILE A 510 -2.22 17.99 -7.45
N ASN A 511 -2.27 16.72 -7.07
CA ASN A 511 -1.29 16.08 -6.22
C ASN A 511 0.08 15.95 -6.92
N LEU A 512 1.13 15.64 -6.17
CA LEU A 512 2.51 15.72 -6.63
C LEU A 512 2.80 14.89 -7.88
N TRP A 513 2.19 13.72 -8.04
CA TRP A 513 2.35 12.86 -9.22
C TRP A 513 2.04 13.57 -10.56
N GLY A 514 1.12 14.51 -10.56
CA GLY A 514 0.76 15.27 -11.78
C GLY A 514 1.88 16.18 -12.28
N TYR A 515 2.69 16.72 -11.37
CA TYR A 515 3.88 17.50 -11.74
C TYR A 515 4.96 16.64 -12.39
N PHE A 516 5.13 15.38 -11.94
CA PHE A 516 6.04 14.44 -12.58
C PHE A 516 5.58 14.05 -13.98
N LEU A 517 4.29 13.88 -14.21
CA LEU A 517 3.75 13.70 -15.57
C LEU A 517 4.04 14.91 -16.47
N ALA A 518 3.89 16.12 -15.95
CA ALA A 518 4.20 17.35 -16.70
C ALA A 518 5.69 17.49 -17.02
N LEU A 519 6.58 16.94 -16.16
CA LEU A 519 8.03 16.96 -16.35
C LEU A 519 8.50 16.14 -17.55
N ASN A 520 7.73 15.13 -17.98
CA ASN A 520 8.09 14.24 -19.09
C ASN A 520 8.49 14.97 -20.37
N GLU A 521 7.82 16.10 -20.68
CA GLU A 521 8.15 16.85 -21.89
C GLU A 521 9.59 17.38 -21.90
N LEU A 522 10.15 17.69 -20.74
CA LEU A 522 11.53 18.17 -20.63
C LEU A 522 12.57 17.05 -20.75
N LEU A 523 12.20 15.84 -20.34
CA LEU A 523 13.13 14.72 -20.28
C LEU A 523 13.09 13.85 -21.53
N LEU A 524 11.91 13.57 -22.04
CA LEU A 524 11.66 12.57 -23.07
C LEU A 524 11.99 13.10 -24.48
N LYS A 525 12.66 12.30 -25.30
CA LYS A 525 12.84 12.57 -26.74
C LYS A 525 11.49 12.61 -27.45
N LYS A 526 11.47 13.24 -28.64
CA LYS A 526 10.34 13.10 -29.56
C LYS A 526 10.18 11.62 -29.94
N ASN A 527 8.98 11.10 -29.86
CA ASN A 527 8.65 9.67 -30.01
C ASN A 527 9.17 8.75 -28.89
N GLY A 528 9.81 9.26 -27.83
CA GLY A 528 10.13 8.51 -26.66
C GLY A 528 8.87 8.05 -25.91
N VAL A 529 9.03 7.08 -25.01
CA VAL A 529 7.93 6.44 -24.27
C VAL A 529 8.05 6.78 -22.79
N PHE A 530 6.93 7.13 -22.16
CA PHE A 530 6.88 7.13 -20.69
C PHE A 530 5.99 6.01 -20.18
N GLY A 531 6.34 5.50 -19.01
CA GLY A 531 5.52 4.56 -18.25
C GLY A 531 5.44 4.96 -16.79
N PHE A 532 4.24 5.20 -16.30
CA PHE A 532 4.02 5.65 -14.93
C PHE A 532 3.02 4.77 -14.22
N ILE A 533 3.28 4.56 -12.92
CA ILE A 533 2.28 4.06 -11.98
C ILE A 533 1.68 5.27 -11.31
N ILE A 534 0.39 5.48 -11.48
CA ILE A 534 -0.33 6.66 -10.97
C ILE A 534 -1.74 6.28 -10.49
N PRO A 535 -2.33 7.09 -9.59
CA PRO A 535 -3.70 6.84 -9.16
C PRO A 535 -4.69 6.88 -10.31
N ILE A 536 -5.65 5.95 -10.31
CA ILE A 536 -6.73 5.90 -11.31
C ILE A 536 -7.56 7.19 -11.37
N ASN A 537 -7.46 8.01 -10.34
CA ASN A 537 -8.11 9.33 -10.27
C ASN A 537 -7.70 10.30 -11.38
N ILE A 538 -6.62 10.03 -12.13
CA ILE A 538 -6.32 10.79 -13.36
C ILE A 538 -7.52 10.81 -14.32
N PHE A 539 -8.34 9.79 -14.31
CA PHE A 539 -9.47 9.64 -15.22
C PHE A 539 -10.72 10.40 -14.79
N ARG A 540 -10.70 11.11 -13.64
CA ARG A 540 -11.87 11.86 -13.16
C ARG A 540 -11.46 13.13 -12.39
N GLY A 541 -12.46 13.97 -12.13
CA GLY A 541 -12.34 15.13 -11.24
C GLY A 541 -11.74 16.37 -11.90
N VAL A 542 -12.00 17.52 -11.28
CA VAL A 542 -11.59 18.83 -11.79
C VAL A 542 -10.11 19.09 -11.59
N ALA A 543 -9.55 18.60 -10.48
CA ALA A 543 -8.13 18.81 -10.15
C ALA A 543 -7.19 18.16 -11.17
N THR A 544 -7.61 17.07 -11.81
CA THR A 544 -6.82 16.33 -12.79
C THR A 544 -7.18 16.66 -14.23
N GLN A 545 -8.20 17.47 -14.47
CA GLN A 545 -8.69 17.76 -15.82
C GLN A 545 -7.58 18.33 -16.72
N LYS A 546 -6.83 19.30 -16.23
CA LYS A 546 -5.80 19.97 -17.00
C LYS A 546 -4.66 19.04 -17.46
N ILE A 547 -4.16 18.19 -16.56
CA ILE A 547 -3.14 17.21 -16.92
C ILE A 547 -3.70 16.10 -17.83
N ARG A 548 -4.96 15.71 -17.67
CA ARG A 548 -5.63 14.75 -18.52
C ARG A 548 -5.76 15.29 -19.95
N GLU A 549 -6.23 16.53 -20.12
CA GLU A 549 -6.30 17.22 -21.41
C GLU A 549 -4.90 17.35 -22.05
N TYR A 550 -3.90 17.75 -21.25
CA TYR A 550 -2.52 17.86 -21.71
C TYR A 550 -1.99 16.53 -22.24
N LEU A 551 -2.18 15.44 -21.49
CA LEU A 551 -1.76 14.09 -21.92
C LEU A 551 -2.46 13.65 -23.21
N LEU A 552 -3.78 13.76 -23.26
CA LEU A 552 -4.56 13.29 -24.41
C LEU A 552 -4.26 14.08 -25.68
N ASN A 553 -3.87 15.34 -25.59
CA ASN A 553 -3.53 16.18 -26.74
C ASN A 553 -2.09 15.98 -27.24
N ASN A 554 -1.16 15.60 -26.37
CA ASN A 554 0.27 15.60 -26.70
C ASN A 554 0.90 14.20 -26.77
N TYR A 555 0.23 13.18 -26.20
CA TYR A 555 0.77 11.83 -26.10
C TYR A 555 -0.21 10.79 -26.64
N THR A 556 0.31 9.87 -27.43
CA THR A 556 -0.43 8.69 -27.87
C THR A 556 -0.35 7.63 -26.77
N ILE A 557 -1.43 7.40 -26.04
CA ILE A 557 -1.52 6.32 -25.07
C ILE A 557 -1.39 5.00 -25.83
N GLN A 558 -0.56 4.10 -25.33
CA GLN A 558 -0.34 2.76 -25.88
C GLN A 558 -1.03 1.70 -25.02
N TYR A 559 -0.82 1.78 -23.71
CA TYR A 559 -1.35 0.82 -22.74
C TYR A 559 -1.89 1.53 -21.51
N VAL A 560 -3.03 1.06 -21.02
CA VAL A 560 -3.54 1.33 -19.67
C VAL A 560 -3.73 -0.03 -19.02
N VAL A 561 -2.97 -0.32 -17.96
CA VAL A 561 -3.03 -1.61 -17.26
C VAL A 561 -3.55 -1.39 -15.84
N LYS A 562 -4.44 -2.24 -15.41
CA LYS A 562 -5.09 -2.21 -14.10
C LYS A 562 -5.13 -3.62 -13.50
N THR A 563 -5.20 -3.73 -12.18
CA THR A 563 -5.49 -5.00 -11.50
C THR A 563 -7.00 -5.21 -11.39
N GLY A 564 -7.45 -6.43 -11.63
CA GLY A 564 -8.84 -6.86 -11.45
C GLY A 564 -9.17 -7.28 -10.00
N LYS A 565 -8.17 -7.40 -9.14
CA LYS A 565 -8.31 -7.73 -7.71
C LYS A 565 -8.06 -6.51 -6.82
N ASN A 566 -8.29 -6.65 -5.51
CA ASN A 566 -8.03 -5.58 -4.53
C ASN A 566 -6.52 -5.40 -4.23
N THR A 567 -5.69 -5.49 -5.26
CA THR A 567 -4.25 -5.23 -5.21
C THR A 567 -3.93 -3.95 -5.96
N ALA A 568 -2.84 -3.29 -5.59
CA ALA A 568 -2.30 -2.13 -6.28
C ALA A 568 -0.90 -2.46 -6.80
N PHE A 569 -0.45 -1.77 -7.83
CA PHE A 569 0.93 -1.84 -8.34
C PHE A 569 1.93 -1.21 -7.36
N SER A 570 1.44 -0.20 -6.60
CA SER A 570 2.18 0.39 -5.48
C SER A 570 1.75 -0.29 -4.19
N GLU A 571 2.68 -0.88 -3.47
CA GLU A 571 2.38 -1.57 -2.21
C GLU A 571 1.70 -0.63 -1.22
N LYS A 572 0.55 -1.07 -0.68
CA LYS A 572 -0.24 -0.39 0.35
C LYS A 572 -0.73 1.02 -0.02
N ALA A 573 -0.85 1.31 -1.29
CA ALA A 573 -1.60 2.48 -1.73
C ALA A 573 -3.07 2.37 -1.28
N SER A 574 -3.59 3.43 -0.69
CA SER A 574 -5.01 3.49 -0.29
C SER A 574 -5.95 3.68 -1.47
N LEU A 575 -5.43 4.21 -2.58
CA LEU A 575 -6.13 4.38 -3.85
C LEU A 575 -5.66 3.32 -4.84
N ARG A 576 -6.56 2.87 -5.70
CA ARG A 576 -6.16 2.05 -6.84
C ARG A 576 -5.29 2.85 -7.79
N ASP A 577 -4.26 2.22 -8.25
CA ASP A 577 -3.35 2.76 -9.24
C ASP A 577 -3.42 1.98 -10.56
N ILE A 578 -2.85 2.57 -11.56
CA ILE A 578 -2.77 2.04 -12.92
C ILE A 578 -1.36 2.22 -13.46
N ILE A 579 -0.97 1.33 -14.36
CA ILE A 579 0.16 1.57 -15.25
C ILE A 579 -0.38 2.28 -16.49
N ILE A 580 0.15 3.45 -16.79
CA ILE A 580 -0.09 4.16 -18.05
C ILE A 580 1.20 4.25 -18.86
N VAL A 581 1.15 3.77 -20.10
CA VAL A 581 2.28 3.87 -21.04
C VAL A 581 1.85 4.68 -22.24
N ALA A 582 2.63 5.72 -22.54
CA ALA A 582 2.31 6.57 -23.68
C ALA A 582 3.56 7.09 -24.39
N LYS A 583 3.42 7.34 -25.68
CA LYS A 583 4.47 7.83 -26.58
C LYS A 583 4.34 9.34 -26.77
N ARG A 584 5.44 10.07 -26.68
CA ARG A 584 5.47 11.53 -26.94
C ARG A 584 5.24 11.84 -28.42
N LYS A 585 4.00 11.76 -28.80
CA LYS A 585 3.47 12.04 -30.15
C LYS A 585 1.99 12.34 -30.03
N ALA A 586 1.54 13.46 -30.60
CA ALA A 586 0.12 13.77 -30.62
C ALA A 586 -0.70 12.63 -31.26
N PRO A 587 -1.76 12.13 -30.61
CA PRO A 587 -2.56 11.04 -31.14
C PRO A 587 -3.43 11.52 -32.30
N LYS A 588 -3.79 10.57 -33.15
CA LYS A 588 -4.91 10.75 -34.10
C LYS A 588 -6.17 10.12 -33.50
N PRO A 589 -7.37 10.59 -33.82
CA PRO A 589 -8.62 9.94 -33.35
C PRO A 589 -8.68 8.44 -33.67
N SER A 590 -8.12 8.04 -34.81
CA SER A 590 -8.03 6.64 -35.23
C SER A 590 -6.92 5.84 -34.56
N SER A 591 -6.02 6.47 -33.79
CA SER A 591 -5.00 5.75 -33.02
C SER A 591 -5.64 4.81 -32.03
N LYS A 592 -5.02 3.67 -31.81
CA LYS A 592 -5.54 2.64 -30.91
C LYS A 592 -4.66 2.50 -29.68
N PHE A 593 -5.25 2.04 -28.59
CA PHE A 593 -4.55 1.67 -27.36
C PHE A 593 -5.18 0.43 -26.76
N LYS A 594 -4.43 -0.28 -25.94
CA LYS A 594 -4.93 -1.47 -25.24
C LYS A 594 -5.25 -1.13 -23.79
N PHE A 595 -6.46 -1.47 -23.35
CA PHE A 595 -6.83 -1.50 -21.94
C PHE A 595 -6.76 -2.93 -21.45
N VAL A 596 -6.00 -3.14 -20.36
CA VAL A 596 -5.64 -4.46 -19.84
C VAL A 596 -6.02 -4.55 -18.37
N ILE A 597 -6.63 -5.67 -17.99
CA ILE A 597 -6.95 -5.99 -16.60
C ILE A 597 -6.28 -7.31 -16.25
N ILE A 598 -5.38 -7.27 -15.27
CA ILE A 598 -4.70 -8.45 -14.74
C ILE A 598 -5.55 -9.00 -13.60
N ASN A 599 -6.16 -10.16 -13.77
CA ASN A 599 -7.06 -10.79 -12.80
C ASN A 599 -6.34 -11.73 -11.81
N GLU A 600 -5.01 -11.72 -11.83
CA GLU A 600 -4.16 -12.44 -10.89
C GLU A 600 -3.75 -11.56 -9.69
N ASP A 601 -3.42 -12.18 -8.58
CA ASP A 601 -2.76 -11.47 -7.48
C ASP A 601 -1.29 -11.26 -7.84
N LEU A 602 -0.82 -10.02 -7.80
CA LEU A 602 0.57 -9.68 -8.13
C LEU A 602 1.60 -10.37 -7.24
N HIS A 603 1.20 -10.76 -6.01
CA HIS A 603 2.09 -11.46 -5.09
C HIS A 603 2.31 -12.93 -5.45
N ASP A 604 1.40 -13.51 -6.25
CA ASP A 604 1.49 -14.89 -6.73
C ASP A 604 2.26 -15.01 -8.07
N LEU A 605 2.54 -13.86 -8.72
CA LEU A 605 3.22 -13.83 -10.01
C LEU A 605 4.74 -13.76 -9.86
N THR A 606 5.43 -14.39 -10.81
CA THR A 606 6.89 -14.43 -10.91
C THR A 606 7.42 -13.40 -11.93
N PHE A 607 8.74 -13.22 -11.97
CA PHE A 607 9.42 -12.45 -13.02
C PHE A 607 9.10 -12.98 -14.43
N LEU A 608 9.05 -14.30 -14.61
CA LEU A 608 8.71 -14.90 -15.89
C LEU A 608 7.27 -14.58 -16.30
N ASP A 609 6.33 -14.56 -15.34
CA ASP A 609 4.96 -14.16 -15.60
C ASP A 609 4.89 -12.70 -16.04
N ALA A 610 5.67 -11.80 -15.44
CA ALA A 610 5.75 -10.40 -15.85
C ALA A 610 6.22 -10.23 -17.30
N ILE A 611 7.26 -10.99 -17.71
CA ILE A 611 7.73 -11.02 -19.09
C ILE A 611 6.62 -11.51 -20.03
N ASN A 612 5.95 -12.59 -19.66
CA ASN A 612 4.88 -13.19 -20.44
C ASN A 612 3.69 -12.23 -20.58
N ILE A 613 3.31 -11.55 -19.49
CA ILE A 613 2.26 -10.52 -19.49
C ILE A 613 2.63 -9.38 -20.45
N SER A 614 3.87 -8.89 -20.37
CA SER A 614 4.34 -7.80 -21.22
C SER A 614 4.33 -8.18 -22.70
N LYS A 615 4.78 -9.41 -23.03
CA LYS A 615 4.73 -9.94 -24.40
C LYS A 615 3.29 -10.12 -24.88
N TYR A 616 2.38 -10.66 -24.06
CA TYR A 616 0.99 -10.79 -24.41
C TYR A 616 0.36 -9.42 -24.72
N ILE A 617 0.63 -8.40 -23.90
CA ILE A 617 0.13 -7.05 -24.11
C ILE A 617 0.70 -6.45 -25.42
N LYS A 618 1.99 -6.61 -25.70
CA LYS A 618 2.65 -6.05 -26.89
C LYS A 618 2.29 -6.80 -28.17
N GLU A 619 2.40 -8.11 -28.17
CA GLU A 619 2.49 -8.97 -29.34
C GLU A 619 1.27 -9.89 -29.50
N GLU A 620 0.34 -9.91 -28.54
CA GLU A 620 -0.85 -10.77 -28.50
C GLU A 620 -0.54 -12.27 -28.49
N ILE A 621 0.67 -12.63 -28.06
CA ILE A 621 1.08 -14.03 -27.92
C ILE A 621 0.38 -14.62 -26.70
N LEU A 622 -0.54 -15.56 -26.94
CA LEU A 622 -1.31 -16.23 -25.88
C LEU A 622 -0.38 -16.93 -24.89
N VAL A 623 -0.54 -16.61 -23.63
CA VAL A 623 0.15 -17.29 -22.53
C VAL A 623 -0.87 -18.15 -21.78
N THR A 624 -0.62 -19.46 -21.72
CA THR A 624 -1.46 -20.39 -20.97
C THR A 624 -1.25 -20.21 -19.47
N GLY A 625 -2.36 -20.15 -18.71
CA GLY A 625 -2.33 -20.13 -17.25
C GLY A 625 -2.46 -18.75 -16.61
N LEU A 626 -2.45 -17.66 -17.38
CA LEU A 626 -2.67 -16.30 -16.87
C LEU A 626 -4.07 -15.80 -17.21
N ASN A 627 -4.76 -15.24 -16.24
CA ASN A 627 -6.10 -14.66 -16.42
C ASN A 627 -5.98 -13.13 -16.65
N ILE A 628 -5.91 -12.75 -17.93
CA ILE A 628 -5.74 -11.37 -18.36
C ILE A 628 -6.85 -11.01 -19.34
N ASP A 629 -7.58 -9.96 -19.02
CA ASP A 629 -8.55 -9.35 -19.93
C ASP A 629 -7.88 -8.21 -20.70
N MET A 630 -8.09 -8.15 -22.01
CA MET A 630 -7.54 -7.08 -22.85
C MET A 630 -8.55 -6.69 -23.92
N ILE A 631 -8.74 -5.36 -24.07
CA ILE A 631 -9.52 -4.79 -25.16
C ILE A 631 -8.73 -3.70 -25.86
N GLU A 632 -8.91 -3.62 -27.19
CA GLU A 632 -8.36 -2.53 -28.00
C GLU A 632 -9.41 -1.46 -28.22
N LEU A 633 -9.07 -0.22 -27.90
CA LEU A 633 -9.94 0.96 -28.00
C LEU A 633 -9.30 2.02 -28.90
N ARG A 634 -10.14 2.88 -29.51
CA ARG A 634 -9.67 4.05 -30.26
C ARG A 634 -9.49 5.25 -29.35
N HIS A 635 -8.51 6.10 -29.62
CA HIS A 635 -8.31 7.36 -28.89
C HIS A 635 -9.53 8.29 -28.92
N GLN A 636 -10.39 8.16 -29.94
CA GLN A 636 -11.64 8.91 -30.03
C GLN A 636 -12.48 8.75 -28.76
N VAL A 637 -12.54 7.55 -28.19
CA VAL A 637 -13.31 7.28 -26.96
C VAL A 637 -12.80 8.12 -25.78
N LEU A 638 -11.49 8.41 -25.73
CA LEU A 638 -10.89 9.24 -24.68
C LEU A 638 -11.26 10.72 -24.87
N PHE A 639 -11.28 11.20 -26.11
CA PHE A 639 -11.67 12.58 -26.41
C PHE A 639 -13.17 12.82 -26.16
N ASP A 640 -14.01 11.87 -26.53
CA ASP A 640 -15.46 11.96 -26.33
C ASP A 640 -15.87 11.97 -24.86
N ASN A 641 -15.02 11.42 -23.97
CA ASN A 641 -15.29 11.27 -22.55
C ASN A 641 -14.25 11.98 -21.65
N ILE A 642 -13.57 13.01 -22.16
CA ILE A 642 -12.41 13.63 -21.51
C ILE A 642 -12.70 14.13 -20.09
N ASP A 643 -13.91 14.53 -19.79
CA ASP A 643 -14.31 15.03 -18.47
C ASP A 643 -14.36 13.93 -17.42
N ASN A 644 -14.74 12.70 -17.82
CA ASN A 644 -14.81 11.54 -16.94
C ASN A 644 -14.61 10.23 -17.71
N LEU A 645 -13.43 9.65 -17.56
CA LEU A 645 -13.04 8.38 -18.19
C LEU A 645 -13.30 7.15 -17.29
N MET A 646 -13.86 7.34 -16.09
CA MET A 646 -14.13 6.23 -15.16
C MET A 646 -15.10 5.19 -15.70
N PRO A 647 -16.13 5.55 -16.50
CA PRO A 647 -16.99 4.55 -17.15
C PRO A 647 -16.21 3.55 -18.02
N ILE A 648 -15.05 3.95 -18.55
CA ILE A 648 -14.19 3.10 -19.39
C ILE A 648 -13.22 2.29 -18.53
N PHE A 649 -12.53 2.94 -17.59
CA PHE A 649 -11.41 2.37 -16.86
C PHE A 649 -11.75 1.92 -15.43
N GLY A 650 -12.89 2.34 -14.89
CA GLY A 650 -13.29 2.07 -13.51
C GLY A 650 -13.73 0.64 -13.25
N LEU A 651 -14.23 -0.09 -14.24
CA LEU A 651 -14.77 -1.43 -14.06
C LEU A 651 -13.70 -2.51 -13.89
N MET A 652 -14.05 -3.61 -13.20
CA MET A 652 -13.11 -4.62 -12.73
C MET A 652 -12.83 -5.73 -13.74
N ASN A 653 -13.65 -5.85 -14.78
CA ASN A 653 -13.36 -6.72 -15.92
C ASN A 653 -14.03 -6.19 -17.21
N THR A 654 -13.57 -6.71 -18.34
CA THR A 654 -14.03 -6.27 -19.67
C THR A 654 -15.45 -6.74 -20.00
N LYS A 655 -15.88 -7.92 -19.47
CA LYS A 655 -17.26 -8.43 -19.65
C LYS A 655 -18.26 -7.50 -18.97
N SER A 656 -18.01 -7.12 -17.70
CA SER A 656 -18.83 -6.13 -17.00
C SER A 656 -18.83 -4.78 -17.74
N SER A 657 -17.67 -4.33 -18.22
CA SER A 657 -17.55 -3.07 -18.95
C SER A 657 -18.45 -3.06 -20.20
N LYS A 658 -18.47 -4.16 -20.96
CA LYS A 658 -19.32 -4.29 -22.13
C LYS A 658 -20.83 -4.27 -21.76
N ILE A 659 -21.22 -5.14 -20.83
CA ILE A 659 -22.63 -5.27 -20.43
C ILE A 659 -23.17 -3.98 -19.81
N LEU A 660 -22.43 -3.39 -18.86
CA LEU A 660 -22.87 -2.18 -18.18
C LEU A 660 -22.79 -0.94 -19.10
N GLY A 661 -21.84 -0.92 -20.03
CA GLY A 661 -21.78 0.10 -21.08
C GLY A 661 -22.96 0.03 -22.03
N GLU A 662 -23.32 -1.17 -22.51
CA GLU A 662 -24.50 -1.39 -23.35
C GLU A 662 -25.79 -1.01 -22.61
N PHE A 663 -25.91 -1.42 -21.34
CA PHE A 663 -27.04 -1.05 -20.50
C PHE A 663 -27.16 0.47 -20.34
N ASN A 664 -26.06 1.16 -20.02
CA ASN A 664 -26.04 2.61 -19.93
C ASN A 664 -26.45 3.29 -21.24
N ASN A 665 -25.98 2.79 -22.38
CA ASN A 665 -26.37 3.33 -23.69
C ASN A 665 -27.86 3.17 -23.95
N VAL A 666 -28.45 2.01 -23.63
CA VAL A 666 -29.88 1.77 -23.74
C VAL A 666 -30.68 2.72 -22.85
N ILE A 667 -30.23 2.92 -21.57
CA ILE A 667 -30.84 3.89 -20.66
C ILE A 667 -30.81 5.29 -21.25
N GLN A 668 -29.66 5.76 -21.74
CA GLN A 668 -29.53 7.10 -22.31
C GLN A 668 -30.38 7.30 -23.57
N GLN A 669 -30.47 6.29 -24.42
CA GLN A 669 -31.31 6.34 -25.65
C GLN A 669 -32.78 6.39 -25.31
N LYS A 670 -33.24 5.57 -24.35
CA LYS A 670 -34.70 5.45 -24.05
C LYS A 670 -35.19 6.56 -23.11
N ILE A 671 -34.48 6.78 -22.02
CA ILE A 671 -34.94 7.67 -20.94
C ILE A 671 -34.01 8.84 -20.67
N GLY A 672 -32.89 9.00 -21.40
CA GLY A 672 -31.95 10.11 -21.16
C GLY A 672 -32.60 11.49 -21.22
N HIS A 673 -33.68 11.63 -22.03
CA HIS A 673 -34.49 12.87 -22.13
C HIS A 673 -35.30 13.15 -20.83
N LEU A 674 -35.58 12.14 -20.00
CA LEU A 674 -36.26 12.25 -18.70
C LEU A 674 -35.30 12.52 -17.56
N LEU A 675 -33.99 12.39 -17.81
CA LEU A 675 -32.96 12.53 -16.80
C LEU A 675 -32.37 13.95 -16.74
N LYS A 676 -31.86 14.32 -15.58
CA LYS A 676 -31.01 15.50 -15.37
C LYS A 676 -29.86 15.15 -14.49
N LYS A 677 -28.75 15.91 -14.56
CA LYS A 677 -27.65 15.76 -13.62
C LYS A 677 -27.97 16.43 -12.29
N MET A 678 -27.54 15.80 -11.20
CA MET A 678 -27.73 16.34 -9.86
C MET A 678 -26.96 17.66 -9.66
N ASP A 679 -27.65 18.76 -9.34
CA ASP A 679 -27.02 20.06 -9.13
C ASP A 679 -26.25 20.08 -7.79
N LYS A 680 -25.12 20.79 -7.77
CA LYS A 680 -24.35 21.07 -6.55
C LYS A 680 -25.14 21.79 -5.46
N LYS A 681 -26.16 22.57 -5.83
CA LYS A 681 -27.03 23.27 -4.88
C LYS A 681 -27.95 22.32 -4.13
N ILE A 682 -28.28 21.18 -4.74
CA ILE A 682 -29.15 20.16 -4.17
C ILE A 682 -28.36 19.26 -3.22
N ALA A 683 -27.10 18.90 -3.55
CA ALA A 683 -26.29 17.96 -2.78
C ALA A 683 -25.33 18.66 -1.83
N LEU A 684 -25.53 18.52 -0.51
CA LEU A 684 -24.72 19.11 0.55
C LEU A 684 -24.11 18.04 1.44
N GLU A 685 -23.07 18.41 2.20
CA GLU A 685 -22.50 17.51 3.22
C GLU A 685 -23.38 17.47 4.47
N GLY A 686 -23.52 16.28 5.04
CA GLY A 686 -24.16 16.07 6.32
C GLY A 686 -23.43 16.78 7.48
N PHE A 687 -24.01 16.73 8.66
CA PHE A 687 -23.47 17.35 9.85
C PHE A 687 -22.15 16.71 10.29
N ARG A 688 -21.15 17.53 10.53
CA ARG A 688 -19.85 17.11 11.06
C ARG A 688 -19.60 17.76 12.42
N PRO A 689 -19.83 17.03 13.52
CA PRO A 689 -19.55 17.59 14.83
C PRO A 689 -18.05 17.87 14.99
N VAL A 690 -17.74 19.02 15.53
CA VAL A 690 -16.39 19.45 15.88
C VAL A 690 -16.32 19.59 17.40
N PRO A 691 -15.34 19.00 18.07
CA PRO A 691 -14.17 18.27 17.59
C PRO A 691 -14.46 16.84 17.13
N ALA A 692 -13.61 16.33 16.23
CA ALA A 692 -13.72 14.95 15.75
C ALA A 692 -13.65 13.94 16.92
N GLY A 693 -14.52 12.91 16.88
CA GLY A 693 -14.67 11.92 17.96
C GLY A 693 -15.77 12.25 18.97
N SER A 694 -16.42 13.43 18.89
CA SER A 694 -17.56 13.78 19.75
C SER A 694 -18.90 13.24 19.26
N ASN A 695 -18.95 12.60 18.09
CA ASN A 695 -20.17 12.00 17.52
C ASN A 695 -20.89 11.11 18.52
N ASP A 696 -20.15 10.28 19.25
CA ASP A 696 -20.74 9.32 20.18
C ASP A 696 -21.43 9.97 21.39
N LEU A 697 -21.01 11.19 21.76
CA LEU A 697 -21.57 11.93 22.88
C LEU A 697 -22.81 12.76 22.50
N LEU A 698 -22.99 13.07 21.23
CA LEU A 698 -24.05 13.98 20.76
C LEU A 698 -25.28 13.25 20.24
N PHE A 699 -25.17 11.94 19.99
CA PHE A 699 -26.26 11.15 19.39
C PHE A 699 -26.86 10.18 20.38
N ILE A 700 -28.20 10.08 20.38
CA ILE A 700 -28.92 8.94 20.95
C ILE A 700 -29.22 8.00 19.79
N THR A 701 -28.57 6.85 19.76
CA THR A 701 -28.71 5.89 18.66
C THR A 701 -29.94 5.02 18.86
N ASN A 702 -30.78 4.93 17.83
CA ASN A 702 -31.93 4.04 17.80
C ASN A 702 -31.47 2.57 17.82
N ASN A 703 -32.05 1.76 18.67
CA ASN A 703 -31.63 0.39 19.01
C ASN A 703 -32.36 -0.71 18.25
N PHE A 704 -33.01 -0.41 17.13
CA PHE A 704 -33.84 -1.40 16.38
C PHE A 704 -33.04 -2.63 15.87
N LYS A 705 -31.71 -2.57 15.81
CA LYS A 705 -30.78 -3.69 15.50
C LYS A 705 -29.52 -3.63 16.36
N GLU A 706 -29.03 -4.77 16.84
CA GLU A 706 -27.87 -4.88 17.73
C GLU A 706 -26.58 -4.35 17.13
N ASN A 707 -26.29 -4.62 15.86
CA ASN A 707 -25.06 -4.15 15.20
C ASN A 707 -24.95 -2.64 15.13
N ARG A 708 -26.10 -1.96 15.05
CA ARG A 708 -26.17 -0.49 14.96
C ARG A 708 -25.63 0.18 16.22
N ILE A 709 -25.87 -0.42 17.37
CA ILE A 709 -25.49 0.13 18.68
C ILE A 709 -24.09 -0.27 19.13
N LYS A 710 -23.38 -1.17 18.41
CA LYS A 710 -22.03 -1.63 18.82
C LYS A 710 -21.05 -0.49 19.08
N LYS A 711 -21.14 0.60 18.33
CA LYS A 711 -20.29 1.80 18.45
C LYS A 711 -21.05 3.00 19.00
N ALA A 712 -22.19 2.82 19.62
CA ALA A 712 -22.96 3.91 20.23
C ALA A 712 -22.52 4.15 21.68
N PHE A 713 -22.50 5.41 22.10
CA PHE A 713 -22.33 5.79 23.51
C PHE A 713 -23.67 5.81 24.23
N LEU A 714 -24.62 6.57 23.66
CA LEU A 714 -26.02 6.58 24.13
C LEU A 714 -26.92 5.78 23.20
N THR A 715 -27.77 4.94 23.77
CA THR A 715 -28.77 4.16 23.04
C THR A 715 -30.18 4.50 23.54
N LEU A 716 -31.11 4.55 22.61
CA LEU A 716 -32.51 4.78 22.89
C LEU A 716 -33.07 3.63 23.74
N LYS A 717 -33.67 3.92 24.91
CA LYS A 717 -34.35 2.95 25.76
C LYS A 717 -35.88 3.02 25.58
N GLU A 718 -36.42 4.23 25.68
CA GLU A 718 -37.86 4.48 25.60
C GLU A 718 -38.12 5.83 24.95
N GLU A 719 -39.20 5.94 24.22
CA GLU A 719 -39.69 7.17 23.62
C GLU A 719 -41.17 7.37 23.97
N THR A 720 -41.46 8.50 24.62
CA THR A 720 -42.83 8.96 24.91
C THR A 720 -43.18 10.14 23.99
N LYS A 721 -44.38 10.69 24.16
CA LYS A 721 -44.81 11.87 23.38
C LYS A 721 -43.89 13.09 23.62
N ASN A 722 -43.38 13.29 24.83
CA ASN A 722 -42.71 14.50 25.27
C ASN A 722 -41.20 14.31 25.52
N GLU A 723 -40.75 13.08 25.76
CA GLU A 723 -39.41 12.76 26.25
C GLU A 723 -38.83 11.52 25.58
N VAL A 724 -37.52 11.47 25.60
CA VAL A 724 -36.71 10.32 25.17
C VAL A 724 -35.82 9.90 26.34
N THR A 725 -35.90 8.65 26.73
CA THR A 725 -35.00 8.03 27.72
C THR A 725 -33.88 7.32 26.98
N ALA A 726 -32.62 7.66 27.30
CA ALA A 726 -31.44 7.03 26.76
C ALA A 726 -30.57 6.44 27.87
N VAL A 727 -29.81 5.40 27.54
CA VAL A 727 -28.86 4.75 28.46
C VAL A 727 -27.48 4.73 27.86
N ILE A 728 -26.44 4.75 28.70
CA ILE A 728 -25.07 4.46 28.25
C ILE A 728 -24.99 2.97 27.99
N LYS A 729 -24.56 2.57 26.81
CA LYS A 729 -24.50 1.18 26.37
C LYS A 729 -23.80 0.26 27.39
N ASP A 730 -22.65 0.68 27.91
CA ASP A 730 -21.84 -0.11 28.84
C ASP A 730 -22.25 0.07 30.32
N LEU A 731 -23.24 0.92 30.60
CA LEU A 731 -23.80 1.18 31.93
C LEU A 731 -25.34 1.34 31.82
N PRO A 732 -26.04 0.26 31.52
CA PRO A 732 -27.48 0.28 31.21
C PRO A 732 -28.37 0.75 32.38
N ASP A 733 -27.88 0.70 33.61
CA ASP A 733 -28.59 1.18 34.81
C ASP A 733 -28.57 2.71 34.92
N LYS A 734 -27.74 3.41 34.15
CA LYS A 734 -27.65 4.88 34.15
C LYS A 734 -28.51 5.44 33.03
N GLU A 735 -29.67 5.92 33.39
CA GLU A 735 -30.64 6.53 32.48
C GLU A 735 -30.49 8.04 32.41
N PHE A 736 -30.76 8.60 31.23
CA PHE A 736 -30.83 10.04 30.97
C PHE A 736 -32.13 10.35 30.26
N ILE A 737 -32.85 11.33 30.75
CA ILE A 737 -34.14 11.75 30.19
C ILE A 737 -33.95 13.06 29.47
N PHE A 738 -34.30 13.10 28.20
CA PHE A 738 -34.19 14.27 27.34
C PHE A 738 -35.59 14.74 26.88
N PRO A 739 -35.99 15.99 27.16
CA PRO A 739 -37.21 16.55 26.56
C PRO A 739 -37.09 16.60 25.02
N LYS A 740 -38.13 16.28 24.30
CA LYS A 740 -38.12 16.29 22.82
C LYS A 740 -37.83 17.64 22.19
N ASN A 741 -38.10 18.77 22.90
CA ASN A 741 -37.81 20.12 22.41
C ASN A 741 -36.30 20.43 22.27
N ILE A 742 -35.42 19.63 22.90
CA ILE A 742 -33.96 19.76 22.77
C ILE A 742 -33.37 18.65 21.86
N LEU A 743 -34.20 17.85 21.24
CA LEU A 743 -33.81 16.78 20.36
C LEU A 743 -34.21 17.08 18.94
N ILE A 744 -33.33 16.70 17.99
CA ILE A 744 -33.63 16.76 16.55
C ILE A 744 -33.48 15.34 15.99
N LYS A 745 -34.44 14.91 15.19
CA LYS A 745 -34.35 13.64 14.44
C LYS A 745 -33.08 13.63 13.59
N SER A 746 -32.38 12.50 13.54
CA SER A 746 -31.09 12.38 12.90
C SER A 746 -30.84 11.01 12.28
N MET A 747 -29.89 10.94 11.37
CA MET A 747 -29.34 9.68 10.87
C MET A 747 -27.83 9.63 11.16
N ARG A 748 -27.45 8.95 12.24
CA ARG A 748 -26.04 8.81 12.64
C ARG A 748 -25.30 7.83 11.74
N THR A 749 -25.90 6.69 11.42
CA THR A 749 -25.28 5.61 10.60
C THR A 749 -26.32 4.89 9.76
N GLY A 750 -25.91 4.42 8.58
CA GLY A 750 -26.73 3.57 7.72
C GLY A 750 -26.61 2.06 8.05
N THR A 751 -25.86 1.68 9.09
CA THR A 751 -25.70 0.28 9.49
C THR A 751 -27.06 -0.33 9.84
N ASP A 752 -27.37 -1.47 9.24
CA ASP A 752 -28.62 -2.23 9.39
C ASP A 752 -29.91 -1.51 8.96
N VAL A 753 -29.80 -0.37 8.27
CA VAL A 753 -30.93 0.30 7.63
C VAL A 753 -31.22 -0.37 6.30
N ASN A 754 -32.26 -1.20 6.25
CA ASN A 754 -32.59 -2.09 5.14
C ASN A 754 -33.88 -1.75 4.39
N SER A 755 -34.50 -0.58 4.65
CA SER A 755 -35.66 -0.04 3.95
C SER A 755 -35.38 1.37 3.42
N MET A 756 -36.12 1.80 2.38
CA MET A 756 -35.99 3.15 1.81
C MET A 756 -36.56 4.22 2.73
N ASN A 757 -37.70 3.91 3.39
CA ASN A 757 -38.25 4.74 4.46
C ASN A 757 -37.50 4.50 5.75
N ILE A 758 -37.09 5.59 6.41
CA ILE A 758 -36.31 5.54 7.67
C ILE A 758 -37.00 6.27 8.83
N GLU A 759 -38.26 6.60 8.68
CA GLU A 759 -39.01 7.41 9.68
C GLU A 759 -38.92 6.83 11.09
N ASP A 760 -39.13 5.53 11.25
CA ASP A 760 -39.08 4.77 12.51
C ASP A 760 -37.66 4.38 12.96
N LYS A 761 -36.64 4.63 12.11
CA LYS A 761 -35.25 4.22 12.31
C LYS A 761 -34.31 5.37 12.64
N LEU A 762 -34.85 6.59 12.71
CA LEU A 762 -34.07 7.77 12.98
C LEU A 762 -33.51 7.79 14.41
N ASP A 763 -32.30 8.30 14.53
CA ASP A 763 -31.60 8.63 15.77
C ASP A 763 -32.01 10.01 16.24
N TYR A 764 -31.45 10.48 17.36
CA TYR A 764 -31.61 11.85 17.84
C TYR A 764 -30.25 12.56 18.00
N ILE A 765 -30.18 13.84 17.68
CA ILE A 765 -29.11 14.77 18.08
C ILE A 765 -29.58 15.56 19.29
N ILE A 766 -28.74 15.63 20.33
CA ILE A 766 -28.95 16.46 21.52
C ILE A 766 -28.45 17.87 21.18
N THR A 767 -29.35 18.84 21.24
CA THR A 767 -29.05 20.25 20.87
C THR A 767 -28.77 21.12 22.06
N GLN A 768 -29.10 20.72 23.28
CA GLN A 768 -28.88 21.46 24.52
C GLN A 768 -28.41 20.53 25.64
N PRO A 769 -27.52 20.98 26.54
CA PRO A 769 -27.16 20.24 27.74
C PRO A 769 -28.35 20.19 28.73
N THR A 770 -28.42 19.11 29.50
CA THR A 770 -29.28 18.99 30.67
C THR A 770 -28.41 18.95 31.94
N ASP A 771 -28.99 19.16 33.10
CA ASP A 771 -28.27 19.08 34.38
C ASP A 771 -27.67 17.69 34.58
N ASP A 772 -28.37 16.63 34.16
CA ASP A 772 -27.91 15.24 34.23
C ASP A 772 -26.91 14.87 33.11
N TYR A 773 -26.92 15.62 31.99
CA TYR A 773 -26.06 15.38 30.82
C TYR A 773 -25.36 16.65 30.33
N PRO A 774 -24.38 17.20 31.11
CA PRO A 774 -23.71 18.45 30.80
C PRO A 774 -22.56 18.30 29.73
N MET A 775 -22.47 17.19 29.04
CA MET A 775 -21.36 16.86 28.11
C MET A 775 -21.13 17.92 27.04
N LEU A 776 -22.19 18.56 26.54
CA LEU A 776 -22.10 19.61 25.54
C LEU A 776 -21.32 20.84 26.00
N LEU A 777 -21.37 21.16 27.29
CA LEU A 777 -20.64 22.30 27.87
C LEU A 777 -19.13 22.07 27.97
N ASN A 778 -18.72 20.82 28.04
CA ASN A 778 -17.32 20.42 28.22
C ASN A 778 -16.58 20.07 26.93
N LEU A 779 -17.29 19.96 25.80
CA LEU A 779 -16.68 19.58 24.50
C LEU A 779 -15.62 20.61 24.05
N SER A 780 -15.79 21.90 24.31
CA SER A 780 -14.80 22.93 24.00
C SER A 780 -13.51 22.81 24.82
N LYS A 781 -13.57 22.23 26.02
CA LYS A 781 -12.41 22.04 26.92
C LYS A 781 -11.53 20.84 26.51
N VAL A 782 -12.10 19.87 25.79
CA VAL A 782 -11.42 18.59 25.48
C VAL A 782 -10.31 18.75 24.43
N LYS A 783 -10.30 19.81 23.61
CA LYS A 783 -9.31 19.97 22.53
C LYS A 783 -8.72 21.37 22.33
N ASN A 784 -8.78 22.26 23.26
CA ASN A 784 -8.16 23.61 23.18
C ASN A 784 -8.33 24.31 21.80
N LYS A 785 -9.46 24.14 21.13
CA LYS A 785 -9.73 24.76 19.83
C LYS A 785 -10.72 25.88 19.99
N GLU A 786 -10.30 27.10 19.72
CA GLU A 786 -11.08 28.33 19.69
C GLU A 786 -12.28 28.30 18.72
N GLU A 787 -12.31 27.35 17.77
CA GLU A 787 -13.33 27.29 16.72
C GLU A 787 -14.64 26.60 17.14
N TRP A 788 -14.68 25.85 18.26
CA TRP A 788 -15.91 25.20 18.68
C TRP A 788 -16.70 26.10 19.63
N SER A 789 -17.86 26.50 19.21
CA SER A 789 -18.83 27.18 20.09
C SER A 789 -20.19 26.51 19.98
N TYR A 790 -20.93 26.50 21.08
CA TYR A 790 -22.29 26.00 21.13
C TYR A 790 -23.20 26.69 20.09
N LYS A 791 -22.99 28.01 19.91
CA LYS A 791 -23.73 28.81 18.91
C LYS A 791 -23.49 28.32 17.48
N ASN A 792 -22.22 27.99 17.14
CA ASN A 792 -21.86 27.47 15.81
C ASN A 792 -22.42 26.05 15.61
N TYR A 793 -22.38 25.22 16.66
CA TYR A 793 -22.99 23.89 16.66
C TYR A 793 -24.46 23.93 16.30
N CYS A 794 -25.27 24.75 17.04
CA CYS A 794 -26.71 24.90 16.76
C CYS A 794 -26.97 25.47 15.36
N LYS A 795 -26.16 26.46 14.92
CA LYS A 795 -26.29 27.03 13.57
C LYS A 795 -26.03 26.02 12.48
N GLU A 796 -25.02 25.17 12.63
CA GLU A 796 -24.69 24.11 11.68
C GLU A 796 -25.83 23.08 11.60
N ILE A 797 -26.30 22.57 12.75
CA ILE A 797 -27.42 21.62 12.79
C ILE A 797 -28.64 22.20 12.05
N ASN A 798 -29.03 23.43 12.39
CA ASN A 798 -30.21 24.06 11.80
C ASN A 798 -30.06 24.32 10.29
N SER A 799 -28.86 24.34 9.75
CA SER A 799 -28.59 24.47 8.32
C SER A 799 -28.59 23.16 7.53
N LYS A 800 -28.62 21.98 8.21
CA LYS A 800 -28.37 20.68 7.64
C LYS A 800 -29.57 19.73 7.62
N TRP A 801 -30.78 20.22 7.85
CA TRP A 801 -31.96 19.39 7.78
C TRP A 801 -32.32 18.99 6.33
N THR A 802 -32.93 17.84 6.18
CA THR A 802 -33.34 17.25 4.89
C THR A 802 -34.40 16.18 5.09
N TYR A 803 -35.09 15.81 4.04
CA TYR A 803 -35.98 14.64 3.93
C TYR A 803 -35.30 13.44 3.23
N MET A 804 -34.26 13.70 2.43
CA MET A 804 -33.59 12.69 1.63
C MET A 804 -32.08 12.75 1.78
N VAL A 805 -31.45 11.58 1.82
CA VAL A 805 -29.99 11.42 1.86
C VAL A 805 -29.52 10.30 0.95
N THR A 806 -28.24 10.38 0.53
CA THR A 806 -27.51 9.27 -0.04
C THR A 806 -26.32 8.92 0.83
N SER A 807 -25.92 7.66 0.84
CA SER A 807 -24.69 7.22 1.50
C SER A 807 -23.48 7.91 0.86
N ARG A 808 -22.58 8.44 1.69
CA ARG A 808 -21.30 9.03 1.25
C ARG A 808 -20.15 8.06 1.48
N ARG A 809 -19.97 7.64 2.73
CA ARG A 809 -18.86 6.78 3.15
C ARG A 809 -19.38 5.43 3.60
N PHE A 810 -19.13 4.41 2.79
CA PHE A 810 -19.60 3.07 3.06
C PHE A 810 -18.82 2.02 2.27
N ARG A 811 -19.03 0.74 2.60
CA ARG A 811 -18.50 -0.39 1.84
C ARG A 811 -19.65 -1.07 1.10
N PRO A 812 -19.73 -0.95 -0.24
CA PRO A 812 -20.82 -1.55 -1.01
C PRO A 812 -20.92 -3.08 -0.83
N ASN A 813 -19.79 -3.74 -0.62
CA ASN A 813 -19.69 -5.20 -0.41
C ASN A 813 -19.92 -5.65 1.04
N SER A 814 -20.22 -4.74 1.96
CA SER A 814 -20.49 -5.10 3.35
C SER A 814 -21.86 -5.78 3.51
N LYS A 815 -21.92 -6.84 4.32
CA LYS A 815 -23.18 -7.50 4.70
C LYS A 815 -24.19 -6.57 5.38
N ASN A 816 -23.74 -5.42 5.91
CA ASN A 816 -24.55 -4.43 6.61
C ASN A 816 -24.87 -3.19 5.76
N THR A 817 -24.58 -3.22 4.46
CA THR A 817 -24.96 -2.20 3.49
C THR A 817 -26.07 -2.72 2.60
N PHE A 818 -27.24 -2.07 2.66
CA PHE A 818 -28.46 -2.55 2.01
C PHE A 818 -28.91 -1.66 0.87
N LEU A 819 -28.91 -0.35 1.06
CA LEU A 819 -29.43 0.65 0.12
C LEU A 819 -28.45 1.83 0.02
N PHE A 820 -28.61 2.62 -1.04
CA PHE A 820 -27.79 3.80 -1.32
C PHE A 820 -28.49 5.10 -0.92
N ALA A 821 -29.81 5.22 -1.15
CA ALA A 821 -30.63 6.40 -0.88
C ALA A 821 -31.74 6.10 0.13
N PHE A 822 -32.05 7.09 0.96
CA PHE A 822 -33.04 6.98 2.05
C PHE A 822 -33.90 8.23 2.13
N TYR A 823 -35.14 8.06 2.55
CA TYR A 823 -36.13 9.12 2.71
C TYR A 823 -36.90 9.00 4.04
N SER A 824 -37.36 10.14 4.57
CA SER A 824 -38.23 10.23 5.75
C SER A 824 -39.25 11.34 5.54
N ASP A 825 -40.51 11.12 5.95
CA ASP A 825 -41.55 12.12 5.93
C ASP A 825 -41.29 13.20 7.01
N THR A 826 -40.53 12.89 8.06
CA THR A 826 -40.05 13.87 9.06
C THR A 826 -38.66 14.38 8.67
N PRO A 827 -38.45 15.72 8.68
CA PRO A 827 -37.12 16.28 8.42
C PRO A 827 -36.12 15.87 9.50
N PHE A 828 -34.90 15.54 9.07
CA PHE A 828 -33.82 15.09 9.94
C PHE A 828 -32.46 15.66 9.55
N VAL A 829 -31.50 15.58 10.46
CA VAL A 829 -30.13 16.04 10.24
C VAL A 829 -29.20 14.82 10.14
N PRO A 830 -28.65 14.49 8.94
CA PRO A 830 -27.76 13.37 8.79
C PRO A 830 -26.33 13.70 9.22
N ASN A 831 -25.61 12.68 9.72
CA ASN A 831 -24.17 12.73 9.94
C ASN A 831 -23.43 12.89 8.59
N ASN A 832 -22.16 13.30 8.64
CA ASN A 832 -21.27 13.45 7.47
C ASN A 832 -20.92 12.14 6.74
N LEU A 833 -21.43 11.01 7.18
CA LEU A 833 -21.43 9.74 6.43
C LEU A 833 -22.42 9.75 5.26
N PHE A 834 -23.26 10.78 5.19
CA PHE A 834 -24.30 10.95 4.19
C PHE A 834 -24.14 12.28 3.46
N LYS A 835 -24.70 12.33 2.26
CA LYS A 835 -24.95 13.55 1.51
C LYS A 835 -26.43 13.93 1.67
N ILE A 836 -26.67 15.15 2.00
CA ILE A 836 -28.00 15.79 2.03
C ILE A 836 -28.45 15.99 0.57
N ILE A 837 -29.67 15.58 0.26
CA ILE A 837 -30.29 15.84 -1.04
C ILE A 837 -31.54 16.66 -0.79
N ARG A 838 -31.55 17.91 -1.28
CA ARG A 838 -32.66 18.84 -1.11
C ARG A 838 -33.53 18.85 -2.35
N MET A 839 -34.69 18.21 -2.24
CA MET A 839 -35.72 18.10 -3.23
C MET A 839 -37.09 18.26 -2.59
N GLU A 840 -38.11 18.63 -3.37
CA GLU A 840 -39.50 18.57 -2.93
C GLU A 840 -39.90 17.12 -2.71
N GLU A 841 -40.95 16.92 -1.90
CA GLU A 841 -41.35 15.60 -1.41
C GLU A 841 -41.52 14.57 -2.52
N THR A 842 -42.30 14.90 -3.55
CA THR A 842 -42.57 14.01 -4.71
C THR A 842 -41.27 13.66 -5.43
N GLU A 843 -40.44 14.65 -5.71
CA GLU A 843 -39.14 14.45 -6.38
C GLU A 843 -38.19 13.61 -5.52
N ALA A 844 -38.18 13.81 -4.21
CA ALA A 844 -37.35 13.05 -3.26
C ALA A 844 -37.76 11.58 -3.18
N LYS A 845 -39.07 11.26 -3.10
CA LYS A 845 -39.59 9.88 -3.11
C LYS A 845 -39.21 9.14 -4.39
N ILE A 846 -39.50 9.77 -5.55
CA ILE A 846 -39.19 9.20 -6.86
C ILE A 846 -37.66 8.96 -7.03
N ASN A 847 -36.83 9.94 -6.63
CA ASN A 847 -35.39 9.80 -6.76
C ASN A 847 -34.77 8.87 -5.70
N THR A 848 -35.42 8.66 -4.55
CA THR A 848 -35.02 7.60 -3.61
C THR A 848 -35.23 6.22 -4.25
N LEU A 849 -36.34 6.00 -4.92
CA LEU A 849 -36.61 4.77 -5.68
C LEU A 849 -35.58 4.59 -6.81
N PHE A 850 -35.40 5.61 -7.65
CA PHE A 850 -34.49 5.59 -8.81
C PHE A 850 -33.05 5.31 -8.43
N LEU A 851 -32.51 6.00 -7.41
CA LEU A 851 -31.12 5.84 -6.98
C LEU A 851 -30.84 4.47 -6.31
N ASN A 852 -31.86 3.79 -5.83
CA ASN A 852 -31.76 2.42 -5.33
C ASN A 852 -31.99 1.36 -6.41
N SER A 853 -32.44 1.73 -7.62
CA SER A 853 -32.58 0.81 -8.76
C SER A 853 -31.24 0.41 -9.36
N SER A 854 -31.26 -0.57 -10.28
CA SER A 854 -30.04 -0.96 -11.03
C SER A 854 -29.44 0.19 -11.80
N ILE A 855 -30.22 1.19 -12.25
CA ILE A 855 -29.69 2.40 -12.91
C ILE A 855 -28.93 3.27 -11.91
N GLY A 856 -29.50 3.51 -10.73
CA GLY A 856 -28.82 4.29 -9.67
C GLY A 856 -27.55 3.60 -9.16
N ILE A 857 -27.59 2.26 -9.00
CA ILE A 857 -26.40 1.48 -8.60
C ILE A 857 -25.35 1.46 -9.73
N LEU A 858 -25.74 1.45 -10.99
CA LEU A 858 -24.82 1.63 -12.11
C LEU A 858 -24.10 2.99 -12.02
N ASN A 859 -24.85 4.09 -11.80
CA ASN A 859 -24.24 5.40 -11.55
C ASN A 859 -23.23 5.36 -10.40
N LEU A 860 -23.57 4.70 -9.30
CA LEU A 860 -22.67 4.52 -8.16
C LEU A 860 -21.36 3.80 -8.58
N ILE A 861 -21.47 2.70 -9.30
CA ILE A 861 -20.32 1.90 -9.75
C ILE A 861 -19.40 2.72 -10.68
N LEU A 862 -19.99 3.45 -11.62
CA LEU A 862 -19.25 4.24 -12.62
C LEU A 862 -18.61 5.50 -12.04
N LEU A 863 -19.13 6.04 -10.94
CA LEU A 863 -18.74 7.35 -10.41
C LEU A 863 -18.06 7.29 -9.05
N LYS A 864 -18.08 6.14 -8.36
CA LYS A 864 -17.42 5.97 -7.06
C LYS A 864 -15.90 6.10 -7.14
N GLU A 865 -15.28 6.57 -6.07
CA GLU A 865 -13.83 6.48 -5.91
C GLU A 865 -13.39 5.02 -5.73
N GLN A 866 -12.34 4.63 -6.42
CA GLN A 866 -11.78 3.28 -6.29
C GLN A 866 -10.66 3.26 -5.27
N THR A 867 -10.88 2.51 -4.20
CA THR A 867 -9.89 2.28 -3.15
C THR A 867 -9.49 0.81 -3.11
N THR A 868 -8.35 0.50 -2.53
CA THR A 868 -7.86 -0.88 -2.36
C THR A 868 -8.65 -1.67 -1.31
N GLU A 869 -9.39 -0.98 -0.41
CA GLU A 869 -10.17 -1.62 0.67
C GLU A 869 -11.65 -1.76 0.37
N SER A 870 -12.08 -1.63 -0.89
CA SER A 870 -13.50 -1.61 -1.31
C SER A 870 -14.34 -0.56 -0.57
N TYR A 871 -13.71 0.48 -0.07
CA TYR A 871 -14.35 1.60 0.61
C TYR A 871 -14.70 2.68 -0.42
N THR A 872 -15.92 3.17 -0.33
CA THR A 872 -16.40 4.22 -1.24
C THR A 872 -16.56 5.53 -0.49
N ASP A 873 -16.00 6.63 -1.02
CA ASP A 873 -16.25 8.01 -0.57
C ASP A 873 -16.73 8.84 -1.77
N ILE A 874 -18.01 9.21 -1.75
CA ILE A 874 -18.63 10.00 -2.82
C ILE A 874 -18.49 11.47 -2.46
N GLN A 875 -17.67 12.18 -3.24
CA GLN A 875 -17.48 13.62 -3.04
C GLN A 875 -18.62 14.42 -3.66
N GLN A 876 -18.77 15.69 -3.24
CA GLN A 876 -19.79 16.59 -3.81
C GLN A 876 -19.58 16.79 -5.32
N GLY A 877 -18.33 16.76 -5.78
CA GLY A 877 -17.99 16.87 -7.21
C GLY A 877 -18.42 15.66 -8.03
N ASP A 878 -18.55 14.47 -7.42
CA ASP A 878 -18.99 13.25 -8.10
C ASP A 878 -20.51 13.26 -8.30
N LEU A 879 -21.26 13.68 -7.28
CA LEU A 879 -22.73 13.72 -7.32
C LEU A 879 -23.29 14.57 -8.46
N LYS A 880 -22.57 15.62 -8.88
CA LYS A 880 -23.00 16.42 -10.06
C LYS A 880 -23.09 15.62 -11.36
N ASN A 881 -22.46 14.45 -11.41
CA ASN A 881 -22.46 13.56 -12.57
C ASN A 881 -23.52 12.46 -12.47
N PHE A 882 -24.18 12.31 -11.28
CA PHE A 882 -25.26 11.34 -11.12
C PHE A 882 -26.49 11.77 -11.90
N ASP A 883 -27.06 10.83 -12.63
CA ASP A 883 -28.36 10.99 -13.25
C ASP A 883 -29.46 10.82 -12.19
N ILE A 884 -30.44 11.70 -12.24
CA ILE A 884 -31.68 11.66 -11.46
C ILE A 884 -32.87 11.93 -12.38
N ILE A 885 -34.04 11.48 -12.00
CA ILE A 885 -35.27 11.77 -12.76
C ILE A 885 -35.63 13.25 -12.59
N ASP A 886 -35.90 13.91 -13.70
CA ASP A 886 -36.45 15.27 -13.77
C ASP A 886 -37.98 15.19 -13.82
N ILE A 887 -38.63 15.39 -12.66
CA ILE A 887 -40.09 15.28 -12.55
C ILE A 887 -40.84 16.23 -13.47
N ASN A 888 -40.22 17.36 -13.86
CA ASN A 888 -40.84 18.33 -14.78
C ASN A 888 -40.97 17.84 -16.23
N LYS A 889 -40.37 16.68 -16.52
CA LYS A 889 -40.40 16.03 -17.83
C LYS A 889 -41.30 14.79 -17.86
N LEU A 890 -41.92 14.46 -16.72
CA LEU A 890 -42.88 13.37 -16.60
C LEU A 890 -44.29 13.89 -16.74
N ASP A 891 -45.18 13.06 -17.24
CA ASP A 891 -46.63 13.30 -17.17
C ASP A 891 -47.18 12.90 -15.77
N GLU A 892 -48.39 13.34 -15.47
CA GLU A 892 -49.02 13.11 -14.17
C GLU A 892 -49.22 11.62 -13.90
N GLU A 893 -49.58 10.81 -14.90
CA GLU A 893 -49.78 9.36 -14.77
C GLU A 893 -48.47 8.64 -14.39
N THR A 894 -47.38 9.00 -15.07
CA THR A 894 -46.05 8.43 -14.75
C THR A 894 -45.59 8.82 -13.35
N ILE A 895 -45.88 10.04 -12.88
CA ILE A 895 -45.54 10.49 -11.50
C ILE A 895 -46.33 9.66 -10.49
N GLU A 896 -47.67 9.47 -10.72
CA GLU A 896 -48.54 8.70 -9.83
C GLU A 896 -48.08 7.23 -9.76
N ASP A 897 -47.81 6.59 -10.87
CA ASP A 897 -47.30 5.22 -10.96
C ASP A 897 -45.95 5.05 -10.20
N LEU A 898 -45.05 6.04 -10.29
CA LEU A 898 -43.78 6.01 -9.57
C LEU A 898 -43.95 6.19 -8.05
N LEU A 899 -44.88 7.04 -7.61
CA LEU A 899 -45.22 7.22 -6.20
C LEU A 899 -45.90 5.95 -5.64
N ASP A 900 -46.80 5.33 -6.39
CA ASP A 900 -47.42 4.06 -6.00
C ASP A 900 -46.38 2.96 -5.85
N LEU A 901 -45.42 2.88 -6.75
CA LEU A 901 -44.30 1.95 -6.65
C LEU A 901 -43.41 2.24 -5.45
N TYR A 902 -43.16 3.52 -5.14
CA TYR A 902 -42.42 3.90 -3.92
C TYR A 902 -43.17 3.47 -2.67
N ASP A 903 -44.46 3.75 -2.56
CA ASP A 903 -45.31 3.39 -1.41
C ASP A 903 -45.43 1.87 -1.23
N GLU A 904 -45.41 1.12 -2.33
CA GLU A 904 -45.39 -0.36 -2.30
C GLU A 904 -44.09 -0.93 -1.75
N LEU A 905 -42.96 -0.25 -1.94
CA LEU A 905 -41.61 -0.77 -1.65
C LEU A 905 -40.90 -0.09 -0.48
N LYS A 906 -41.34 1.10 -0.05
CA LYS A 906 -40.61 1.97 0.91
C LYS A 906 -40.24 1.28 2.22
N ASP A 907 -41.15 0.41 2.76
CA ASP A 907 -40.98 -0.28 4.04
C ASP A 907 -40.50 -1.73 3.87
N ASN A 908 -40.34 -2.21 2.63
CA ASN A 908 -39.84 -3.55 2.39
C ASN A 908 -38.39 -3.70 2.83
N GLU A 909 -38.06 -4.82 3.46
CA GLU A 909 -36.69 -5.16 3.81
C GLU A 909 -35.89 -5.65 2.60
N PHE A 910 -34.80 -5.00 2.31
CA PHE A 910 -33.85 -5.43 1.30
C PHE A 910 -32.73 -6.24 1.96
N ARG A 911 -32.18 -7.24 1.24
CA ARG A 911 -30.94 -7.91 1.63
C ARG A 911 -29.72 -7.03 1.42
N SER A 912 -28.50 -7.51 1.79
CA SER A 912 -27.29 -6.75 1.53
C SER A 912 -27.19 -6.38 0.05
N LEU A 913 -26.59 -5.23 -0.26
CA LEU A 913 -26.56 -4.71 -1.63
C LEU A 913 -25.98 -5.75 -2.62
N VAL A 914 -24.93 -6.47 -2.24
CA VAL A 914 -24.37 -7.55 -3.05
C VAL A 914 -25.35 -8.70 -3.23
N ASP A 915 -25.99 -9.16 -2.14
CA ASP A 915 -26.90 -10.31 -2.19
C ASP A 915 -28.15 -10.02 -3.03
N GLN A 916 -28.61 -8.75 -3.08
CA GLN A 916 -29.72 -8.36 -3.94
C GLN A 916 -29.49 -8.72 -5.41
N PHE A 917 -28.27 -8.50 -5.90
CA PHE A 917 -27.88 -8.77 -7.29
C PHE A 917 -27.43 -10.22 -7.50
N THR A 918 -26.70 -10.78 -6.53
CA THR A 918 -26.20 -12.16 -6.62
C THR A 918 -27.35 -13.18 -6.62
N GLU A 919 -28.28 -13.01 -5.67
CA GLU A 919 -29.39 -13.92 -5.47
C GLU A 919 -30.65 -13.49 -6.23
N GLN A 920 -30.57 -12.35 -6.93
CA GLN A 920 -31.69 -11.78 -7.68
C GLN A 920 -32.98 -11.72 -6.83
N THR A 921 -32.87 -11.03 -5.69
CA THR A 921 -33.91 -11.05 -4.67
C THR A 921 -35.23 -10.48 -5.18
N LYS A 922 -36.34 -10.97 -4.62
CA LYS A 922 -37.70 -10.61 -5.04
C LYS A 922 -37.93 -9.08 -5.06
N ASN A 923 -37.47 -8.36 -4.02
CA ASN A 923 -37.64 -6.92 -3.94
C ASN A 923 -36.80 -6.19 -5.00
N ARG A 924 -35.58 -6.69 -5.31
CA ARG A 924 -34.72 -6.16 -6.36
C ARG A 924 -35.35 -6.30 -7.76
N ILE A 925 -35.79 -7.51 -8.09
CA ILE A 925 -36.47 -7.78 -9.36
C ILE A 925 -37.73 -6.91 -9.50
N LYS A 926 -38.54 -6.83 -8.43
CA LYS A 926 -39.76 -6.04 -8.42
C LYS A 926 -39.48 -4.55 -8.67
N LEU A 927 -38.51 -3.98 -7.95
CA LEU A 927 -38.08 -2.60 -8.11
C LEU A 927 -37.68 -2.31 -9.56
N ASP A 928 -36.73 -3.04 -10.09
CA ASP A 928 -36.16 -2.76 -11.40
C ASP A 928 -37.16 -3.03 -12.54
N THR A 929 -37.90 -4.14 -12.47
CA THR A 929 -38.89 -4.48 -13.53
C THR A 929 -40.00 -3.45 -13.58
N LYS A 930 -40.61 -3.08 -12.43
CA LYS A 930 -41.70 -2.12 -12.40
C LYS A 930 -41.23 -0.73 -12.82
N LEU A 931 -40.08 -0.27 -12.27
CA LEU A 931 -39.50 1.03 -12.62
C LEU A 931 -39.23 1.14 -14.13
N LEU A 932 -38.56 0.14 -14.70
CA LEU A 932 -38.25 0.14 -16.13
C LEU A 932 -39.53 0.10 -16.97
N THR A 933 -40.57 -0.65 -16.56
CA THR A 933 -41.86 -0.70 -17.26
C THR A 933 -42.53 0.67 -17.25
N ILE A 934 -42.62 1.34 -16.11
CA ILE A 934 -43.19 2.69 -15.99
C ILE A 934 -42.40 3.67 -16.86
N LEU A 935 -41.10 3.55 -16.96
CA LEU A 935 -40.24 4.39 -17.79
C LEU A 935 -40.22 3.99 -19.29
N GLY A 936 -41.10 3.09 -19.71
CA GLY A 936 -41.35 2.79 -21.13
C GLY A 936 -40.50 1.67 -21.74
N PHE A 937 -39.94 0.79 -20.94
CA PHE A 937 -39.23 -0.41 -21.43
C PHE A 937 -40.23 -1.55 -21.67
N GLU A 938 -40.04 -2.29 -22.77
CA GLU A 938 -40.85 -3.47 -23.04
C GLU A 938 -40.43 -4.65 -22.13
N ARG A 939 -41.41 -5.45 -21.70
CA ARG A 939 -41.18 -6.60 -20.79
C ARG A 939 -40.12 -7.57 -21.34
N LYS A 940 -40.12 -7.85 -22.64
CA LYS A 940 -39.13 -8.74 -23.29
C LYS A 940 -37.71 -8.19 -23.19
N GLU A 941 -37.54 -6.88 -23.33
CA GLU A 941 -36.25 -6.20 -23.20
C GLU A 941 -35.73 -6.30 -21.75
N ILE A 942 -36.60 -6.05 -20.77
CA ILE A 942 -36.29 -6.12 -19.35
C ILE A 942 -35.85 -7.54 -18.99
N GLU A 943 -36.60 -8.57 -19.43
CA GLU A 943 -36.28 -9.99 -19.17
C GLU A 943 -34.93 -10.42 -19.80
N ALA A 944 -34.54 -9.83 -20.93
CA ALA A 944 -33.27 -10.12 -21.58
C ALA A 944 -32.08 -9.37 -20.94
N LEU A 945 -32.28 -8.14 -20.48
CA LEU A 945 -31.22 -7.26 -19.98
C LEU A 945 -30.87 -7.52 -18.50
N LEU A 946 -31.90 -7.57 -17.62
CA LEU A 946 -31.67 -7.57 -16.16
C LEU A 946 -30.78 -8.70 -15.65
N PRO A 947 -30.90 -9.97 -16.09
CA PRO A 947 -30.05 -11.03 -15.58
C PRO A 947 -28.56 -10.78 -15.81
N GLN A 948 -28.20 -10.29 -16.99
CA GLN A 948 -26.81 -9.97 -17.35
C GLN A 948 -26.30 -8.74 -16.58
N VAL A 949 -27.14 -7.73 -16.43
CA VAL A 949 -26.85 -6.52 -15.65
C VAL A 949 -26.62 -6.88 -14.16
N TYR A 950 -27.45 -7.77 -13.60
CA TYR A 950 -27.30 -8.22 -12.22
C TYR A 950 -26.00 -8.98 -12.00
N GLU A 951 -25.63 -9.89 -12.92
CA GLU A 951 -24.34 -10.59 -12.87
C GLU A 951 -23.19 -9.59 -12.87
N ALA A 952 -23.22 -8.62 -13.79
CA ALA A 952 -22.18 -7.61 -13.93
C ALA A 952 -22.10 -6.69 -12.71
N ILE A 953 -23.22 -6.17 -12.21
CA ILE A 953 -23.29 -5.33 -11.01
C ILE A 953 -22.79 -6.11 -9.79
N SER A 954 -23.23 -7.37 -9.62
CA SER A 954 -22.77 -8.24 -8.52
C SER A 954 -21.27 -8.41 -8.53
N TYR A 955 -20.67 -8.66 -9.69
CA TYR A 955 -19.23 -8.77 -9.85
C TYR A 955 -18.50 -7.48 -9.44
N GLU A 956 -18.97 -6.34 -9.94
CA GLU A 956 -18.37 -5.04 -9.64
C GLU A 956 -18.52 -4.61 -8.18
N LEU A 957 -19.61 -4.96 -7.50
CA LEU A 957 -19.80 -4.67 -6.10
C LEU A 957 -18.91 -5.54 -5.19
N ARG A 958 -18.59 -6.78 -5.61
CA ARG A 958 -17.74 -7.69 -4.83
C ARG A 958 -16.25 -7.33 -4.93
N ASN A 959 -15.81 -6.93 -6.12
CA ASN A 959 -14.40 -6.81 -6.47
C ASN A 959 -13.94 -5.34 -6.61
N GLY A 960 -14.89 -4.43 -6.69
CA GLY A 960 -14.64 -3.01 -6.95
C GLY A 960 -14.58 -2.08 -5.75
#